data_88ed0f439453f230f901b79269173906
#
_entry.id   88ed0f439453f230f901b79269173906
#
_cell.length_a   1.000
_cell.length_b   1.000
_cell.length_c   1.000
_cell.angle_alpha   90.00
_cell.angle_beta   90.00
_cell.angle_gamma   90.00
#
_symmetry.space_group_name_H-M   'P 1'
#
loop_
_entity.id
_entity.type
_entity.pdbx_description
1 polymer ?
#
loop_
_entity_poly.entity_id
_entity_poly.type
_entity_poly.pdbx_seq_one_letter_code
_entity_poly.pdbx_strand_id
1 'polypeptide(L)'
;TIFQIDNIRWEDTDGDNEPEDPQIEYNLLQYGKGNVSDVINPSSYRCAVDYGNWIYNAGVVEPAIPGCNAATKIPSGTPTKIFPQIIGNALDKNVPTHKWWGSIPFRGEMRVGDVNDTAHVTADPIRARVSNKGLRVMGLPGGYRVLGNFPQYNGPEPFAEVFDGVALANSEYSNMEAFLENFSDGSVTVRWMENQLDIMDATFIHGSPYIFINVYRGSLLLRTKASDGAEKGIFHESSTGLGIWTNVAGIRNNFLINSDEALDNRGIASSEITIDSASKEYTLTYLPNVVGIPDNEMVKFFEDNARNVVSKVSIEYDVDRSNNSVTVNHRYEDQNGNPVETIAGLHPLHWKHSSQALSPFKIRSARGVIRFAKTTSFNYQIPFVGVLPFMPTIENSMNLDTLRSLVTEFIDGGESSWINSTDTYWSGKAYGKAAELAAIARSIGMEQEANQLISWLKAELEDWFTAETDGRLDVFKYFVYDETWDTLLGIQEAYGSHQRLADHHFHYGYFVRAASEICRVDIDWCSDENFGPMIELLIRDFAADDDEMFPSFRNFDQANGFSWADGRADALQGNNNESTSEAANAYGAIILYGLIMNKPELVDKGIYLHASTGSAYWQYWNNIDGYNNLGGDYDNFPQGYDKITTSIIWSSGADFATWFSGAYAHILGIQGLPSNPLILHVGQYSDYMKDYVALGLSESSNLRPSGLMDDQWRDLWWNLWAMTDARSSLEDYIDHGLNYDTEAGESKAHTYHWLHTFDQLGQLKVSNELTSDYPSALVFEKEGVLTYVIYNFSSQPLSVSFSNGKIITASPNSFTVEKD
;
A
#
# COMPACT_ATOMS: atom_id res chain seq x y z
N THR A 1 -21.86 -9.55 22.95
CA THR A 1 -22.85 -10.65 22.99
C THR A 1 -22.32 -11.74 22.09
N ILE A 2 -21.87 -12.86 22.67
CA ILE A 2 -21.38 -14.03 21.93
C ILE A 2 -22.63 -14.68 21.30
N PHE A 3 -22.78 -14.62 20.00
CA PHE A 3 -23.74 -15.45 19.29
C PHE A 3 -23.11 -16.82 19.06
N GLN A 4 -23.48 -17.79 19.90
CA GLN A 4 -23.23 -19.19 19.66
C GLN A 4 -24.32 -19.68 18.68
N ILE A 5 -23.92 -20.05 17.46
CA ILE A 5 -24.82 -20.80 16.56
C ILE A 5 -24.70 -22.28 16.98
N ASP A 6 -25.37 -22.62 18.07
CA ASP A 6 -25.60 -24.01 18.45
C ASP A 6 -26.91 -24.48 17.81
N ASN A 7 -26.80 -25.54 17.00
CA ASN A 7 -27.87 -26.30 16.41
C ASN A 7 -28.61 -25.70 15.21
N ILE A 8 -27.97 -25.70 14.04
CA ILE A 8 -28.73 -25.77 12.78
C ILE A 8 -29.32 -27.17 12.66
N ARG A 9 -30.61 -27.34 12.90
CA ARG A 9 -31.36 -28.52 12.55
C ARG A 9 -31.95 -28.33 11.15
N TRP A 10 -31.61 -29.24 10.26
CA TRP A 10 -32.24 -29.37 8.96
C TRP A 10 -33.59 -30.07 9.19
N GLU A 11 -34.69 -29.40 8.88
CA GLU A 11 -36.00 -30.01 8.82
C GLU A 11 -36.44 -30.07 7.35
N ASP A 12 -36.67 -31.27 6.85
CA ASP A 12 -37.30 -31.53 5.54
C ASP A 12 -38.78 -31.21 5.67
N THR A 13 -39.21 -30.05 5.19
CA THR A 13 -40.60 -29.58 5.31
C THR A 13 -41.47 -29.88 4.07
N ASP A 14 -40.87 -30.24 2.95
CA ASP A 14 -41.63 -30.58 1.71
C ASP A 14 -41.58 -32.06 1.33
N GLY A 15 -40.75 -32.86 1.97
CA GLY A 15 -40.73 -34.32 1.80
C GLY A 15 -40.03 -34.80 0.54
N ASP A 16 -39.20 -33.95 -0.10
CA ASP A 16 -38.45 -34.31 -1.31
C ASP A 16 -37.09 -34.94 -1.01
N ASN A 17 -36.68 -35.04 0.28
CA ASN A 17 -35.40 -35.52 0.80
C ASN A 17 -34.18 -34.68 0.39
N GLU A 18 -34.37 -33.45 -0.09
CA GLU A 18 -33.29 -32.47 -0.21
C GLU A 18 -33.25 -31.63 1.06
N PRO A 19 -32.06 -31.36 1.68
CA PRO A 19 -31.99 -30.47 2.84
C PRO A 19 -32.39 -29.07 2.39
N GLU A 20 -33.42 -28.47 3.00
CA GLU A 20 -33.71 -27.05 2.79
C GLU A 20 -32.48 -26.20 3.14
N ASP A 21 -32.17 -25.27 2.26
CA ASP A 21 -31.15 -24.25 2.57
C ASP A 21 -31.58 -23.48 3.82
N PRO A 22 -30.68 -23.27 4.80
CA PRO A 22 -31.03 -22.53 6.00
C PRO A 22 -31.58 -21.16 5.59
N GLN A 23 -32.73 -20.80 6.12
CA GLN A 23 -33.26 -19.43 5.99
C GLN A 23 -32.31 -18.51 6.70
N ILE A 24 -31.50 -17.78 5.91
CA ILE A 24 -30.53 -16.82 6.42
C ILE A 24 -31.27 -15.50 6.59
N GLU A 25 -31.23 -14.91 7.79
CA GLU A 25 -31.65 -13.53 7.98
C GLU A 25 -30.47 -12.62 7.57
N TYR A 26 -30.70 -11.76 6.58
CA TYR A 26 -29.73 -10.76 6.11
C TYR A 26 -30.43 -9.45 5.73
N ASN A 27 -29.68 -8.36 5.74
CA ASN A 27 -30.15 -7.10 5.22
C ASN A 27 -29.31 -6.70 4.00
N LEU A 28 -29.95 -6.02 3.08
CA LEU A 28 -29.31 -5.45 1.90
C LEU A 28 -29.17 -3.95 2.05
N LEU A 29 -27.95 -3.44 1.98
CA LEU A 29 -27.65 -2.02 1.86
C LEU A 29 -27.66 -1.65 0.38
N GLN A 30 -28.59 -0.77 -0.01
CA GLN A 30 -28.84 -0.42 -1.43
C GLN A 30 -27.94 0.71 -1.90
N TYR A 31 -27.34 0.55 -3.08
CA TYR A 31 -26.49 1.51 -3.77
C TYR A 31 -26.87 1.60 -5.26
N GLY A 32 -27.78 2.51 -5.58
CA GLY A 32 -28.41 2.56 -6.92
C GLY A 32 -29.18 1.26 -7.22
N LYS A 33 -28.85 0.57 -8.30
CA LYS A 33 -29.37 -0.76 -8.61
C LYS A 33 -28.65 -1.90 -7.90
N GLY A 34 -27.45 -1.65 -7.41
CA GLY A 34 -26.67 -2.64 -6.69
C GLY A 34 -26.94 -2.63 -5.18
N ASN A 35 -26.41 -3.64 -4.50
CA ASN A 35 -26.51 -3.76 -3.05
C ASN A 35 -25.38 -4.63 -2.49
N VAL A 36 -25.18 -4.53 -1.19
CA VAL A 36 -24.27 -5.39 -0.43
C VAL A 36 -25.01 -6.00 0.75
N SER A 37 -24.62 -7.20 1.15
CA SER A 37 -25.18 -7.87 2.33
C SER A 37 -24.48 -7.40 3.61
N ASP A 38 -25.15 -7.53 4.75
CA ASP A 38 -24.55 -7.35 6.09
C ASP A 38 -23.98 -8.65 6.68
N VAL A 39 -24.20 -9.79 6.00
CA VAL A 39 -23.71 -11.11 6.43
C VAL A 39 -23.13 -11.90 5.26
N ILE A 40 -22.21 -12.80 5.57
CA ILE A 40 -21.69 -13.79 4.62
C ILE A 40 -22.62 -15.00 4.59
N ASN A 41 -23.01 -15.47 3.40
CA ASN A 41 -23.80 -16.69 3.24
C ASN A 41 -23.04 -17.89 3.85
N PRO A 42 -23.61 -18.63 4.81
CA PRO A 42 -22.95 -19.80 5.40
C PRO A 42 -22.50 -20.86 4.39
N SER A 43 -23.16 -20.96 3.24
CA SER A 43 -22.76 -21.86 2.17
C SER A 43 -21.46 -21.43 1.48
N SER A 44 -21.08 -20.17 1.53
CA SER A 44 -19.78 -19.66 1.07
C SER A 44 -18.60 -20.23 1.87
N TYR A 45 -18.84 -20.62 3.14
CA TYR A 45 -17.82 -21.23 4.00
C TYR A 45 -17.39 -22.63 3.59
N ARG A 46 -18.15 -23.33 2.77
CA ARG A 46 -17.88 -24.74 2.45
C ARG A 46 -16.57 -24.94 1.69
N CYS A 47 -16.13 -23.94 0.94
CA CYS A 47 -14.96 -24.07 0.07
C CYS A 47 -13.82 -23.10 0.39
N ALA A 48 -14.01 -22.20 1.32
CA ALA A 48 -12.97 -21.22 1.66
C ALA A 48 -12.23 -21.59 2.95
N VAL A 49 -10.93 -21.27 2.97
CA VAL A 49 -10.04 -21.61 4.07
C VAL A 49 -10.00 -20.50 5.11
N ASP A 50 -10.34 -19.30 4.72
CA ASP A 50 -10.20 -18.09 5.52
C ASP A 50 -11.28 -17.07 5.15
N TYR A 51 -11.91 -16.46 6.15
CA TYR A 51 -12.93 -15.45 5.95
C TYR A 51 -12.64 -14.21 6.79
N GLY A 52 -11.96 -13.27 6.17
CA GLY A 52 -11.81 -11.93 6.66
C GLY A 52 -11.21 -11.87 8.05
N ASN A 53 -11.73 -11.00 8.79
CA ASN A 53 -11.45 -10.85 10.21
C ASN A 53 -11.93 -12.03 11.08
N TRP A 54 -12.03 -13.22 10.48
CA TRP A 54 -12.39 -14.47 11.16
C TRP A 54 -11.14 -15.33 11.32
N ILE A 55 -10.88 -15.79 12.56
CA ILE A 55 -9.83 -16.75 12.86
C ILE A 55 -10.43 -18.12 13.04
N TYR A 56 -9.84 -19.10 12.40
CA TYR A 56 -10.08 -20.52 12.68
C TYR A 56 -9.27 -20.96 13.90
N ASN A 57 -9.88 -21.80 14.72
CA ASN A 57 -9.13 -22.51 15.78
C ASN A 57 -8.02 -23.35 15.13
N ALA A 58 -6.79 -22.88 15.23
CA ALA A 58 -5.64 -23.59 14.71
C ALA A 58 -5.51 -24.97 15.38
N GLY A 59 -5.60 -26.04 14.61
CA GLY A 59 -5.27 -27.38 15.09
C GLY A 59 -6.08 -28.55 14.56
N VAL A 60 -7.28 -28.35 14.05
CA VAL A 60 -8.06 -29.45 13.47
C VAL A 60 -8.44 -29.12 12.04
N VAL A 61 -7.91 -29.88 11.10
CA VAL A 61 -8.22 -29.78 9.67
C VAL A 61 -9.21 -30.87 9.33
N GLU A 62 -10.42 -30.48 8.97
CA GLU A 62 -11.45 -31.41 8.47
C GLU A 62 -11.07 -31.92 7.07
N PRO A 63 -11.52 -33.14 6.70
CA PRO A 63 -11.34 -33.65 5.36
C PRO A 63 -12.05 -32.75 4.33
N ALA A 64 -11.50 -32.71 3.11
CA ALA A 64 -12.04 -31.90 2.02
C ALA A 64 -13.55 -32.16 1.85
N ILE A 65 -14.34 -31.07 1.78
CA ILE A 65 -15.77 -31.16 1.55
C ILE A 65 -16.00 -31.59 0.09
N PRO A 66 -16.92 -32.55 -0.17
CA PRO A 66 -17.26 -32.94 -1.53
C PRO A 66 -17.71 -31.74 -2.37
N GLY A 67 -17.11 -31.56 -3.53
CA GLY A 67 -17.39 -30.45 -4.44
C GLY A 67 -16.46 -29.25 -4.33
N CYS A 68 -15.61 -29.18 -3.30
CA CYS A 68 -14.58 -28.16 -3.16
C CYS A 68 -13.24 -28.65 -3.71
N ASN A 69 -12.38 -27.73 -4.13
CA ASN A 69 -11.02 -28.06 -4.60
C ASN A 69 -10.27 -28.83 -3.50
N ALA A 70 -9.54 -29.87 -3.90
CA ALA A 70 -8.80 -30.74 -2.97
C ALA A 70 -7.76 -30.01 -2.09
N ALA A 71 -7.37 -28.79 -2.44
CA ALA A 71 -6.49 -27.93 -1.66
C ALA A 71 -7.22 -27.14 -0.56
N THR A 72 -8.55 -27.08 -0.62
CA THR A 72 -9.34 -26.28 0.31
C THR A 72 -9.71 -27.15 1.52
N LYS A 73 -9.10 -26.85 2.65
CA LYS A 73 -9.38 -27.52 3.92
C LYS A 73 -10.12 -26.54 4.80
N ILE A 74 -11.33 -26.88 5.21
CA ILE A 74 -12.02 -26.12 6.25
C ILE A 74 -11.54 -26.62 7.60
N PRO A 75 -10.97 -25.76 8.45
CA PRO A 75 -10.63 -26.12 9.82
C PRO A 75 -11.91 -26.54 10.59
N SER A 76 -11.82 -27.54 11.45
CA SER A 76 -12.92 -27.85 12.33
C SER A 76 -13.14 -26.76 13.37
N GLY A 77 -14.34 -26.29 13.49
CA GLY A 77 -14.75 -25.27 14.43
C GLY A 77 -15.46 -24.11 13.76
N THR A 78 -16.28 -23.42 14.53
CA THR A 78 -16.92 -22.18 14.08
C THR A 78 -15.85 -21.08 13.95
N PRO A 79 -15.79 -20.35 12.83
CA PRO A 79 -14.89 -19.21 12.71
C PRO A 79 -15.13 -18.22 13.83
N THR A 80 -14.07 -17.74 14.45
CA THR A 80 -14.16 -16.74 15.51
C THR A 80 -13.84 -15.36 14.93
N LYS A 81 -14.79 -14.45 14.96
CA LYS A 81 -14.61 -13.09 14.49
C LYS A 81 -13.63 -12.34 15.40
N ILE A 82 -12.66 -11.66 14.79
CA ILE A 82 -11.73 -10.77 15.50
C ILE A 82 -12.37 -9.40 15.59
N PHE A 83 -12.33 -8.81 16.78
CA PHE A 83 -12.79 -7.45 17.03
C PHE A 83 -11.59 -6.53 17.26
N PRO A 84 -11.63 -5.29 16.77
CA PRO A 84 -10.56 -4.33 17.03
C PRO A 84 -10.35 -4.12 18.53
N GLN A 85 -9.10 -4.16 18.98
CA GLN A 85 -8.74 -3.87 20.37
C GLN A 85 -8.56 -2.36 20.55
N ILE A 86 -9.66 -1.65 20.70
CA ILE A 86 -9.74 -0.19 20.76
C ILE A 86 -10.42 0.27 22.05
N ILE A 87 -10.01 1.43 22.54
CA ILE A 87 -10.58 2.11 23.71
C ILE A 87 -10.51 3.63 23.54
N GLY A 88 -11.12 4.37 24.45
CA GLY A 88 -10.97 5.81 24.52
C GLY A 88 -11.40 6.52 23.25
N ASN A 89 -10.55 7.41 22.74
CA ASN A 89 -10.84 8.22 21.57
C ASN A 89 -10.88 7.42 20.24
N ALA A 90 -10.38 6.20 20.21
CA ALA A 90 -10.46 5.35 19.03
C ALA A 90 -11.85 4.74 18.83
N LEU A 91 -12.69 4.70 19.86
CA LEU A 91 -14.07 4.18 19.78
C LEU A 91 -15.00 5.02 18.90
N ASP A 92 -14.69 6.31 18.75
CA ASP A 92 -15.50 7.26 18.00
C ASP A 92 -15.02 7.43 16.54
N LYS A 93 -14.15 6.52 16.04
CA LYS A 93 -13.52 6.62 14.73
C LYS A 93 -13.52 5.27 14.03
N ASN A 94 -13.67 5.31 12.70
CA ASN A 94 -13.41 4.14 11.86
C ASN A 94 -11.89 3.86 11.84
N VAL A 95 -11.48 2.66 12.21
CA VAL A 95 -10.07 2.34 12.46
C VAL A 95 -9.37 1.91 11.18
N PRO A 96 -8.40 2.69 10.65
CA PRO A 96 -7.60 2.26 9.50
C PRO A 96 -6.62 1.15 9.93
N THR A 97 -6.37 0.22 9.03
CA THR A 97 -5.59 -0.98 9.33
C THR A 97 -4.20 -0.96 8.70
N HIS A 98 -4.05 -0.43 7.49
CA HIS A 98 -2.82 -0.42 6.69
C HIS A 98 -1.93 0.80 7.03
N LYS A 99 -1.49 0.90 8.26
CA LYS A 99 -0.64 2.00 8.74
C LYS A 99 0.65 1.45 9.34
N TRP A 100 1.66 2.29 9.51
CA TRP A 100 2.92 1.96 10.18
C TRP A 100 2.75 1.42 11.62
N TRP A 101 1.54 1.47 12.14
CA TRP A 101 1.10 0.93 13.44
C TRP A 101 -0.09 -0.06 13.32
N GLY A 102 -0.48 -0.46 12.11
CA GLY A 102 -1.72 -1.18 11.82
C GLY A 102 -1.90 -2.52 12.55
N SER A 103 -0.84 -3.11 13.11
CA SER A 103 -0.95 -4.33 13.90
C SER A 103 -1.55 -4.14 15.31
N ILE A 104 -1.63 -2.91 15.81
CA ILE A 104 -2.13 -2.65 17.18
C ILE A 104 -3.59 -3.06 17.36
N PRO A 105 -4.54 -2.75 16.45
CA PRO A 105 -5.93 -3.15 16.62
C PRO A 105 -6.15 -4.67 16.66
N PHE A 106 -5.22 -5.44 16.10
CA PHE A 106 -5.28 -6.91 16.07
C PHE A 106 -4.53 -7.59 17.22
N ARG A 107 -3.97 -6.81 18.17
CA ARG A 107 -3.21 -7.38 19.28
C ARG A 107 -4.06 -8.33 20.12
N GLY A 108 -3.45 -9.39 20.64
CA GLY A 108 -4.15 -10.45 21.40
C GLY A 108 -4.65 -11.59 20.51
N GLU A 109 -4.99 -11.30 19.26
CA GLU A 109 -5.36 -12.28 18.24
C GLU A 109 -4.17 -12.68 17.35
N MET A 110 -3.11 -11.91 17.40
CA MET A 110 -1.87 -12.17 16.68
C MET A 110 -0.99 -13.12 17.44
N ARG A 111 -1.14 -14.40 17.18
CA ARG A 111 -0.21 -15.42 17.69
C ARG A 111 0.86 -15.70 16.65
N VAL A 112 2.03 -15.16 16.86
CA VAL A 112 3.23 -15.53 16.12
C VAL A 112 4.21 -16.16 17.11
N GLY A 113 4.08 -17.46 17.41
CA GLY A 113 4.95 -18.23 18.32
C GLY A 113 5.02 -17.71 19.77
N ASP A 114 5.79 -18.34 20.64
CA ASP A 114 5.86 -18.04 22.08
C ASP A 114 6.48 -16.67 22.46
N VAL A 115 6.98 -15.92 21.49
CA VAL A 115 7.62 -14.59 21.71
C VAL A 115 6.65 -13.44 21.50
N ASN A 116 5.37 -13.63 21.26
CA ASN A 116 4.72 -13.02 20.11
C ASN A 116 3.32 -12.47 20.35
N ASP A 117 2.98 -12.22 21.50
CA ASP A 117 1.88 -11.37 21.88
C ASP A 117 2.31 -9.89 21.73
N THR A 118 2.83 -9.55 20.55
CA THR A 118 3.40 -8.23 20.28
C THR A 118 2.87 -7.61 19.00
N ALA A 119 2.53 -6.34 19.06
CA ALA A 119 2.23 -5.52 17.90
C ALA A 119 3.44 -4.67 17.51
N HIS A 120 3.58 -4.40 16.23
CA HIS A 120 4.67 -3.59 15.67
C HIS A 120 4.27 -2.13 15.50
N VAL A 121 5.20 -1.23 15.83
CA VAL A 121 5.12 0.19 15.53
C VAL A 121 6.43 0.60 14.87
N THR A 122 6.35 1.10 13.63
CA THR A 122 7.52 1.60 12.91
C THR A 122 7.31 3.08 12.61
N ALA A 123 7.49 3.90 13.65
CA ALA A 123 7.34 5.34 13.56
C ALA A 123 8.47 6.03 12.80
N ASP A 124 9.55 5.33 12.55
CA ASP A 124 10.76 5.80 11.88
C ASP A 124 11.23 7.19 12.32
N PRO A 125 12.40 7.35 12.97
CA PRO A 125 13.46 6.33 13.12
C PRO A 125 13.24 5.32 14.25
N ILE A 126 12.19 5.46 15.02
CA ILE A 126 11.88 4.57 16.13
C ILE A 126 11.14 3.33 15.60
N ARG A 127 11.65 2.16 15.98
CA ARG A 127 10.96 0.90 15.84
C ARG A 127 10.63 0.37 17.24
N ALA A 128 9.40 -0.07 17.44
CA ALA A 128 8.95 -0.55 18.73
C ALA A 128 8.08 -1.79 18.61
N ARG A 129 8.05 -2.57 19.72
CA ARG A 129 7.11 -3.66 19.93
C ARG A 129 6.29 -3.42 21.17
N VAL A 130 4.99 -3.48 21.00
CA VAL A 130 3.99 -3.39 22.04
C VAL A 130 3.67 -4.80 22.53
N SER A 131 3.72 -5.05 23.84
CA SER A 131 3.38 -6.34 24.46
C SER A 131 2.59 -6.15 25.75
N ASN A 132 2.13 -7.27 26.34
CA ASN A 132 1.48 -7.26 27.66
C ASN A 132 2.42 -6.85 28.81
N LYS A 133 3.74 -6.75 28.55
CA LYS A 133 4.75 -6.32 29.54
C LYS A 133 5.21 -4.88 29.35
N GLY A 134 4.58 -4.16 28.39
CA GLY A 134 4.94 -2.81 28.03
C GLY A 134 5.55 -2.71 26.64
N LEU A 135 6.55 -1.87 26.46
CA LEU A 135 7.10 -1.42 25.17
C LEU A 135 8.59 -1.78 25.07
N ARG A 136 8.99 -2.41 23.96
CA ARG A 136 10.41 -2.50 23.58
C ARG A 136 10.68 -1.45 22.51
N VAL A 137 11.71 -0.64 22.70
CA VAL A 137 12.09 0.42 21.78
C VAL A 137 13.45 0.10 21.19
N MET A 138 13.51 0.04 19.88
CA MET A 138 14.69 -0.19 19.08
C MET A 138 14.84 0.96 18.09
N GLY A 139 16.07 1.39 17.86
CA GLY A 139 16.33 2.45 16.90
C GLY A 139 17.19 1.97 15.73
N LEU A 140 17.20 0.70 15.42
CA LEU A 140 18.00 0.16 14.34
C LEU A 140 17.32 0.37 13.00
N PRO A 141 18.09 0.79 11.99
CA PRO A 141 17.62 0.69 10.62
C PRO A 141 17.37 -0.78 10.28
N GLY A 142 16.33 -1.04 9.48
CA GLY A 142 16.10 -2.37 8.94
C GLY A 142 17.19 -2.79 7.97
N GLY A 143 17.21 -4.07 7.62
CA GLY A 143 18.12 -4.64 6.65
C GLY A 143 17.49 -4.76 5.26
N TYR A 144 18.36 -4.98 4.28
CA TYR A 144 18.01 -5.30 2.91
C TYR A 144 18.55 -6.68 2.58
N ARG A 145 17.74 -7.52 1.91
CA ARG A 145 18.11 -8.88 1.57
C ARG A 145 17.88 -9.18 0.09
N VAL A 146 18.72 -10.06 -0.44
CA VAL A 146 18.48 -10.73 -1.72
C VAL A 146 18.13 -12.19 -1.40
N LEU A 147 16.92 -12.61 -1.76
CA LEU A 147 16.43 -13.98 -1.54
C LEU A 147 16.42 -14.80 -2.83
N GLY A 148 16.33 -16.13 -2.69
CA GLY A 148 16.28 -17.05 -3.80
C GLY A 148 17.58 -17.82 -3.99
N ASN A 149 17.82 -18.34 -5.23
CA ASN A 149 19.00 -19.13 -5.57
C ASN A 149 20.27 -18.30 -5.87
N PHE A 150 20.23 -17.00 -5.58
CA PHE A 150 21.28 -16.03 -5.90
C PHE A 150 22.14 -15.69 -4.70
N PRO A 151 23.33 -15.11 -4.90
CA PRO A 151 24.14 -14.63 -3.80
C PRO A 151 23.34 -13.70 -2.89
N GLN A 152 23.24 -14.06 -1.64
CA GLN A 152 22.52 -13.26 -0.66
C GLN A 152 23.38 -12.07 -0.23
N TYR A 153 22.73 -10.93 -0.04
CA TYR A 153 23.35 -9.80 0.65
C TYR A 153 23.60 -10.17 2.12
N ASN A 154 24.83 -10.01 2.58
CA ASN A 154 25.25 -10.32 3.95
C ASN A 154 25.02 -9.16 4.94
N GLY A 155 24.09 -8.28 4.68
CA GLY A 155 23.69 -7.20 5.60
C GLY A 155 22.91 -7.72 6.81
N PRO A 156 22.60 -6.82 7.76
CA PRO A 156 21.75 -7.19 8.88
C PRO A 156 20.40 -7.69 8.36
N GLU A 157 19.98 -8.84 8.81
CA GLU A 157 18.69 -9.40 8.46
C GLU A 157 17.56 -8.47 8.94
N PRO A 158 16.62 -8.04 8.09
CA PRO A 158 15.49 -7.22 8.53
C PRO A 158 14.60 -7.95 9.52
N PHE A 159 14.72 -9.26 9.59
CA PHE A 159 13.93 -10.15 10.45
C PHE A 159 14.62 -10.54 11.75
N ALA A 160 15.93 -10.35 11.86
CA ALA A 160 16.61 -10.61 13.12
C ALA A 160 16.19 -9.56 14.16
N GLU A 161 15.45 -9.99 15.16
CA GLU A 161 15.18 -9.15 16.31
C GLU A 161 16.37 -9.23 17.28
N VAL A 162 17.29 -8.31 17.11
CA VAL A 162 18.28 -8.06 18.16
C VAL A 162 17.70 -6.96 19.04
N PHE A 163 17.43 -7.29 20.30
CA PHE A 163 16.99 -6.30 21.28
C PHE A 163 18.19 -5.46 21.74
N ASP A 164 18.43 -4.40 20.98
CA ASP A 164 19.53 -3.45 21.23
C ASP A 164 19.09 -2.14 21.86
N GLY A 165 17.82 -2.03 22.21
CA GLY A 165 17.23 -0.80 22.71
C GLY A 165 17.01 -0.81 24.23
N VAL A 166 15.91 -0.19 24.59
CA VAL A 166 15.40 -0.14 25.96
C VAL A 166 13.98 -0.70 26.00
N ALA A 167 13.59 -1.32 27.11
CA ALA A 167 12.20 -1.67 27.34
C ALA A 167 11.61 -0.76 28.40
N LEU A 168 10.40 -0.28 28.13
CA LEU A 168 9.59 0.48 29.06
C LEU A 168 8.49 -0.41 29.61
N ALA A 169 8.38 -0.46 30.92
CA ALA A 169 7.41 -1.26 31.64
C ALA A 169 6.88 -0.46 32.85
N ASN A 170 6.00 -1.05 33.62
CA ASN A 170 5.53 -0.47 34.87
C ASN A 170 6.17 -1.22 36.06
N SER A 171 6.50 -0.51 37.14
CA SER A 171 7.16 -1.08 38.32
C SER A 171 6.23 -1.99 39.15
N GLU A 172 4.92 -1.83 39.07
CA GLU A 172 3.91 -2.50 39.88
C GLU A 172 3.02 -3.43 39.07
N TYR A 173 2.85 -3.20 37.75
CA TYR A 173 1.94 -3.90 36.88
C TYR A 173 2.73 -4.65 35.80
N SER A 174 2.56 -5.96 35.69
CA SER A 174 3.38 -6.82 34.84
C SER A 174 2.60 -7.71 33.88
N ASN A 175 1.28 -7.66 33.93
CA ASN A 175 0.39 -8.44 33.05
C ASN A 175 -0.72 -7.54 32.50
N MET A 176 -0.28 -6.52 31.78
CA MET A 176 -1.19 -5.53 31.21
C MET A 176 -1.75 -6.01 29.87
N GLU A 177 -2.83 -5.42 29.43
CA GLU A 177 -3.36 -5.51 28.06
C GLU A 177 -3.15 -4.19 27.34
N ALA A 178 -2.73 -4.22 26.09
CA ALA A 178 -2.51 -3.01 25.30
C ALA A 178 -3.63 -2.83 24.28
N PHE A 179 -4.08 -1.59 24.15
CA PHE A 179 -5.18 -1.18 23.27
C PHE A 179 -4.78 0.03 22.44
N LEU A 180 -5.40 0.16 21.27
CA LEU A 180 -5.39 1.41 20.52
C LEU A 180 -6.29 2.41 21.23
N GLU A 181 -5.72 3.52 21.71
CA GLU A 181 -6.47 4.55 22.44
C GLU A 181 -6.83 5.72 21.55
N ASN A 182 -5.90 6.12 20.67
CA ASN A 182 -6.09 7.22 19.74
C ASN A 182 -5.16 7.10 18.53
N PHE A 183 -5.55 7.75 17.44
CA PHE A 183 -4.71 7.85 16.25
C PHE A 183 -5.06 9.09 15.42
N SER A 184 -4.13 9.46 14.53
CA SER A 184 -4.33 10.46 13.48
C SER A 184 -3.51 10.04 12.26
N ASP A 185 -3.40 10.88 11.23
CA ASP A 185 -2.65 10.57 10.01
C ASP A 185 -1.18 10.22 10.28
N GLY A 186 -0.56 10.85 11.25
CA GLY A 186 0.84 10.61 11.60
C GLY A 186 1.10 10.36 13.08
N SER A 187 0.09 10.03 13.89
CA SER A 187 0.28 9.70 15.31
C SER A 187 -0.53 8.48 15.73
N VAL A 188 -0.06 7.79 16.78
CA VAL A 188 -0.78 6.69 17.43
C VAL A 188 -0.52 6.68 18.92
N THR A 189 -1.55 6.45 19.72
CA THR A 189 -1.46 6.28 21.18
C THR A 189 -1.88 4.87 21.56
N VAL A 190 -1.01 4.18 22.27
CA VAL A 190 -1.26 2.88 22.86
C VAL A 190 -1.48 3.05 24.36
N ARG A 191 -2.55 2.47 24.89
CA ARG A 191 -2.84 2.41 26.32
C ARG A 191 -2.68 1.00 26.87
N TRP A 192 -1.97 0.86 27.97
CA TRP A 192 -1.91 -0.36 28.75
C TRP A 192 -2.86 -0.30 29.93
N MET A 193 -3.63 -1.36 30.06
CA MET A 193 -4.58 -1.55 31.15
C MET A 193 -4.32 -2.86 31.89
N GLU A 194 -4.61 -2.90 33.20
CA GLU A 194 -4.65 -4.13 33.99
C GLU A 194 -5.86 -4.07 34.93
N ASN A 195 -6.71 -5.11 34.92
CA ASN A 195 -7.95 -5.18 35.71
C ASN A 195 -8.87 -3.97 35.50
N GLN A 196 -9.03 -3.50 34.27
CA GLN A 196 -9.83 -2.31 33.89
C GLN A 196 -9.30 -0.97 34.44
N LEU A 197 -8.06 -0.96 34.90
CA LEU A 197 -7.39 0.27 35.35
C LEU A 197 -6.40 0.73 34.27
N ASP A 198 -6.43 2.01 33.97
CA ASP A 198 -5.40 2.66 33.13
C ASP A 198 -4.07 2.66 33.89
N ILE A 199 -3.03 2.13 33.25
CA ILE A 199 -1.68 1.99 33.83
C ILE A 199 -0.72 2.97 33.22
N MET A 200 -0.59 2.99 31.88
CA MET A 200 0.26 3.93 31.16
C MET A 200 -0.16 4.07 29.70
N ASP A 201 0.23 5.19 29.07
CA ASP A 201 0.11 5.44 27.64
C ASP A 201 1.48 5.66 27.01
N ALA A 202 1.58 5.37 25.71
CA ALA A 202 2.69 5.81 24.88
C ALA A 202 2.15 6.35 23.54
N THR A 203 2.52 7.57 23.20
CA THR A 203 2.17 8.22 21.93
C THR A 203 3.38 8.29 21.02
N PHE A 204 3.25 7.74 19.82
CA PHE A 204 4.24 7.77 18.75
C PHE A 204 3.84 8.76 17.67
N ILE A 205 4.83 9.44 17.12
CA ILE A 205 4.67 10.36 16.00
C ILE A 205 5.56 9.87 14.86
N HIS A 206 5.02 9.71 13.66
CA HIS A 206 5.81 9.29 12.50
C HIS A 206 6.91 10.30 12.18
N GLY A 207 8.12 9.81 11.98
CA GLY A 207 9.32 10.66 11.74
C GLY A 207 9.94 11.23 13.02
N SER A 208 9.22 11.25 14.15
CA SER A 208 9.70 11.88 15.38
C SER A 208 10.73 11.03 16.14
N PRO A 209 11.73 11.66 16.73
CA PRO A 209 12.64 10.98 17.65
C PRO A 209 12.01 10.75 19.03
N TYR A 210 10.79 11.21 19.29
CA TYR A 210 10.13 11.22 20.59
C TYR A 210 9.04 10.16 20.71
N ILE A 211 8.95 9.55 21.91
CA ILE A 211 7.78 8.82 22.41
C ILE A 211 7.31 9.56 23.68
N PHE A 212 6.07 10.03 23.67
CA PHE A 212 5.47 10.68 24.83
C PHE A 212 4.76 9.63 25.71
N ILE A 213 5.03 9.62 27.00
CA ILE A 213 4.62 8.56 27.94
C ILE A 213 3.93 9.19 29.14
N ASN A 214 2.72 8.71 29.47
CA ASN A 214 2.02 9.03 30.68
C ASN A 214 1.91 7.79 31.55
N VAL A 215 2.22 7.89 32.85
CA VAL A 215 2.10 6.80 33.81
C VAL A 215 1.03 7.16 34.83
N TYR A 216 -0.10 6.46 34.80
CA TYR A 216 -1.24 6.74 35.68
C TYR A 216 -1.10 6.05 37.03
N ARG A 217 -0.39 4.90 37.09
CA ARG A 217 -0.21 4.09 38.28
C ARG A 217 1.19 3.49 38.33
N GLY A 218 1.75 3.35 39.51
CA GLY A 218 3.13 2.88 39.69
C GLY A 218 4.17 3.89 39.22
N SER A 219 5.31 3.41 38.80
CA SER A 219 6.41 4.20 38.25
C SER A 219 6.92 3.60 36.94
N LEU A 220 7.55 4.42 36.10
CA LEU A 220 8.17 3.96 34.85
C LEU A 220 9.36 3.05 35.18
N LEU A 221 9.38 1.84 34.62
CA LEU A 221 10.46 0.89 34.73
C LEU A 221 11.19 0.79 33.40
N LEU A 222 12.45 1.22 33.38
CA LEU A 222 13.32 1.10 32.23
C LEU A 222 14.21 -0.14 32.37
N ARG A 223 14.14 -1.03 31.37
CA ARG A 223 15.00 -2.21 31.25
C ARG A 223 16.01 -2.02 30.12
N THR A 224 17.28 -2.36 30.40
CA THR A 224 18.40 -2.10 29.46
C THR A 224 19.16 -3.36 29.08
N LYS A 225 18.78 -4.53 29.58
CA LYS A 225 19.45 -5.81 29.31
C LYS A 225 18.42 -6.84 28.86
N ALA A 226 18.60 -7.38 27.66
CA ALA A 226 17.78 -8.47 27.15
C ALA A 226 18.54 -9.79 27.05
N SER A 227 19.87 -9.75 26.88
CA SER A 227 20.72 -10.95 26.74
C SER A 227 22.04 -10.80 27.47
N ASP A 228 22.77 -11.91 27.67
CA ASP A 228 24.11 -11.88 28.19
C ASP A 228 25.04 -11.14 27.20
N GLY A 229 25.87 -10.27 27.75
CA GLY A 229 26.78 -9.43 26.96
C GLY A 229 26.24 -8.07 26.53
N ALA A 230 24.98 -7.76 26.78
CA ALA A 230 24.46 -6.42 26.58
C ALA A 230 25.13 -5.44 27.58
N GLU A 231 25.62 -4.34 27.05
CA GLU A 231 26.25 -3.28 27.82
C GLU A 231 25.37 -2.04 27.85
N LYS A 232 25.50 -1.25 28.90
CA LYS A 232 24.91 0.08 29.01
C LYS A 232 25.84 1.05 29.71
N GLY A 233 25.55 2.32 29.54
CA GLY A 233 26.17 3.38 30.34
C GLY A 233 25.33 4.63 30.36
N ILE A 234 25.68 5.51 31.27
CA ILE A 234 25.05 6.82 31.40
C ILE A 234 25.97 7.85 30.73
N PHE A 235 25.39 8.72 29.90
CA PHE A 235 26.16 9.79 29.25
C PHE A 235 25.69 11.20 29.63
N HIS A 236 24.48 11.32 30.21
CA HIS A 236 23.88 12.57 30.63
C HIS A 236 23.06 12.38 31.89
N GLU A 237 23.18 13.30 32.83
CA GLU A 237 22.34 13.41 34.03
C GLU A 237 22.04 14.88 34.31
N SER A 238 20.76 15.23 34.42
CA SER A 238 20.29 16.52 34.91
C SER A 238 19.17 16.30 35.92
N SER A 239 18.62 17.35 36.50
CA SER A 239 17.46 17.21 37.39
C SER A 239 16.23 16.65 36.70
N THR A 240 16.07 16.85 35.40
CA THR A 240 14.89 16.50 34.59
C THR A 240 15.23 15.55 33.44
N GLY A 241 16.47 15.11 33.29
CA GLY A 241 16.92 14.28 32.17
C GLY A 241 17.91 13.20 32.56
N LEU A 242 17.79 12.01 31.94
CA LEU A 242 18.69 10.88 32.07
C LEU A 242 19.05 10.32 30.69
N GLY A 243 20.32 10.42 30.30
CA GLY A 243 20.83 9.88 29.03
C GLY A 243 21.48 8.52 29.21
N ILE A 244 21.00 7.52 28.47
CA ILE A 244 21.44 6.13 28.52
C ILE A 244 21.84 5.67 27.11
N TRP A 245 22.99 5.00 27.02
CA TRP A 245 23.32 4.22 25.85
C TRP A 245 23.26 2.73 26.13
N THR A 246 22.87 1.97 25.13
CA THR A 246 22.92 0.50 25.12
C THR A 246 23.78 0.02 23.97
N ASN A 247 24.46 -1.11 24.14
CA ASN A 247 25.29 -1.72 23.10
C ASN A 247 25.09 -3.22 23.13
N VAL A 248 24.50 -3.75 22.06
CA VAL A 248 24.33 -5.19 21.86
C VAL A 248 24.85 -5.52 20.47
N ALA A 249 25.59 -6.60 20.34
CA ALA A 249 26.19 -7.04 19.08
C ALA A 249 27.06 -5.96 18.36
N GLY A 250 27.63 -5.03 19.14
CA GLY A 250 28.50 -3.97 18.61
C GLY A 250 27.76 -2.74 18.09
N ILE A 251 26.43 -2.71 18.18
CA ILE A 251 25.61 -1.56 17.77
C ILE A 251 25.24 -0.76 19.02
N ARG A 252 25.52 0.54 19.00
CA ARG A 252 25.21 1.48 20.08
C ARG A 252 23.96 2.28 19.72
N ASN A 253 23.00 2.31 20.65
CA ASN A 253 21.82 3.19 20.60
C ASN A 253 21.86 4.14 21.79
N ASN A 254 21.46 5.39 21.57
CA ASN A 254 21.46 6.43 22.58
C ASN A 254 20.02 6.90 22.83
N PHE A 255 19.63 6.90 24.09
CA PHE A 255 18.31 7.29 24.55
C PHE A 255 18.40 8.38 25.60
N LEU A 256 17.46 9.31 25.57
CA LEU A 256 17.32 10.34 26.60
C LEU A 256 15.90 10.27 27.15
N ILE A 257 15.76 10.25 28.46
CA ILE A 257 14.47 10.32 29.16
C ILE A 257 14.37 11.67 29.84
N ASN A 258 13.32 12.40 29.56
CA ASN A 258 13.02 13.71 30.14
C ASN A 258 11.66 13.75 30.83
N SER A 259 11.52 14.61 31.84
CA SER A 259 10.28 15.00 32.46
C SER A 259 10.32 16.51 32.74
N ASP A 260 9.13 17.15 32.92
CA ASP A 260 9.04 18.56 33.32
C ASP A 260 9.44 18.76 34.79
N GLU A 261 9.31 17.70 35.59
CA GLU A 261 9.63 17.69 37.02
C GLU A 261 10.91 16.88 37.29
N ALA A 262 11.46 17.06 38.48
CA ALA A 262 12.68 16.36 38.86
C ALA A 262 12.51 14.83 38.82
N LEU A 263 13.49 14.15 38.18
CA LEU A 263 13.54 12.69 38.12
C LEU A 263 14.12 12.09 39.40
N ASP A 264 13.41 11.12 40.00
CA ASP A 264 13.93 10.22 41.05
C ASP A 264 14.31 8.88 40.36
N ASN A 265 15.60 8.68 40.14
CA ASN A 265 16.14 7.51 39.46
C ASN A 265 16.71 6.51 40.47
N ARG A 266 16.18 5.28 40.48
CA ARG A 266 16.64 4.23 41.36
C ARG A 266 17.15 3.03 40.57
N GLY A 267 18.26 2.48 40.95
CA GLY A 267 18.80 1.29 40.30
C GLY A 267 19.61 1.56 39.04
N ILE A 268 20.17 2.75 38.86
CA ILE A 268 20.99 3.13 37.69
C ILE A 268 22.06 2.09 37.38
N ALA A 269 22.69 1.50 38.38
CA ALA A 269 23.75 0.49 38.21
C ALA A 269 23.22 -0.90 37.79
N SER A 270 21.90 -1.15 37.90
CA SER A 270 21.27 -2.41 37.53
C SER A 270 20.73 -2.40 36.08
N SER A 271 20.25 -3.54 35.58
CA SER A 271 19.57 -3.64 34.31
C SER A 271 18.12 -3.11 34.34
N GLU A 272 17.61 -2.78 35.50
CA GLU A 272 16.28 -2.24 35.75
C GLU A 272 16.43 -0.90 36.50
N ILE A 273 15.91 0.16 35.92
CA ILE A 273 15.94 1.50 36.48
C ILE A 273 14.50 1.94 36.71
N THR A 274 14.13 2.18 37.94
CA THR A 274 12.85 2.82 38.23
C THR A 274 13.00 4.32 38.12
N ILE A 275 12.13 4.93 37.33
CA ILE A 275 12.12 6.38 37.07
C ILE A 275 10.78 6.92 37.56
N ASP A 276 10.84 7.92 38.42
CA ASP A 276 9.68 8.61 38.97
C ASP A 276 9.83 10.12 38.83
N SER A 277 8.69 10.81 38.73
CA SER A 277 8.60 12.26 38.77
C SER A 277 7.22 12.68 39.29
N ALA A 278 7.08 13.91 39.77
CA ALA A 278 5.82 14.39 40.27
C ALA A 278 4.73 14.51 39.18
N SER A 279 5.11 14.82 37.96
CA SER A 279 4.19 14.91 36.81
C SER A 279 3.73 13.55 36.28
N LYS A 280 4.51 12.47 36.50
CA LYS A 280 4.29 11.17 35.87
C LYS A 280 4.27 11.18 34.34
N GLU A 281 4.75 12.25 33.74
CA GLU A 281 4.86 12.45 32.32
C GLU A 281 6.32 12.44 31.86
N TYR A 282 6.62 11.65 30.81
CA TYR A 282 7.98 11.42 30.35
C TYR A 282 8.03 11.49 28.83
N THR A 283 9.20 11.84 28.29
CA THR A 283 9.54 11.70 26.89
C THR A 283 10.75 10.81 26.77
N LEU A 284 10.63 9.72 26.02
CA LEU A 284 11.78 8.93 25.57
C LEU A 284 12.21 9.46 24.19
N THR A 285 13.46 9.90 24.10
CA THR A 285 14.07 10.37 22.84
C THR A 285 15.07 9.34 22.32
N TYR A 286 14.97 8.96 21.05
CA TYR A 286 16.00 8.22 20.35
C TYR A 286 16.94 9.19 19.64
N LEU A 287 18.21 9.24 20.08
CA LEU A 287 19.20 10.17 19.54
C LEU A 287 19.94 9.55 18.35
N PRO A 288 20.43 10.39 17.40
CA PRO A 288 21.30 9.92 16.34
C PRO A 288 22.50 9.13 16.85
N ASN A 289 22.85 8.07 16.11
CA ASN A 289 24.03 7.26 16.44
C ASN A 289 25.31 8.05 16.11
N VAL A 290 26.22 8.06 17.08
CA VAL A 290 27.52 8.75 16.97
C VAL A 290 28.66 7.82 17.42
N VAL A 291 29.87 8.12 16.99
CA VAL A 291 31.06 7.44 17.52
C VAL A 291 31.32 7.97 18.94
N GLY A 292 31.19 7.09 19.92
CA GLY A 292 31.28 7.46 21.32
C GLY A 292 29.95 7.81 21.96
N ILE A 293 29.88 8.88 22.74
CA ILE A 293 28.68 9.39 23.38
C ILE A 293 28.19 10.66 22.66
N PRO A 294 26.87 10.95 22.66
CA PRO A 294 26.33 12.22 22.17
C PRO A 294 27.00 13.41 22.87
N ASP A 295 27.34 14.45 22.08
CA ASP A 295 27.85 15.69 22.63
C ASP A 295 26.74 16.57 23.25
N ASN A 296 27.15 17.60 23.98
CA ASN A 296 26.21 18.50 24.66
C ASN A 296 25.31 19.27 23.70
N GLU A 297 25.76 19.56 22.48
CA GLU A 297 24.96 20.29 21.49
C GLU A 297 23.79 19.41 21.00
N MET A 298 24.06 18.15 20.67
CA MET A 298 23.04 17.19 20.31
C MET A 298 22.07 16.95 21.47
N VAL A 299 22.57 16.65 22.66
CA VAL A 299 21.72 16.40 23.82
C VAL A 299 20.80 17.59 24.06
N LYS A 300 21.34 18.82 24.09
CA LYS A 300 20.56 20.02 24.32
C LYS A 300 19.52 20.27 23.24
N PHE A 301 19.83 20.05 21.96
CA PHE A 301 18.91 20.24 20.86
C PHE A 301 17.64 19.38 21.01
N PHE A 302 17.80 18.12 21.35
CA PHE A 302 16.66 17.21 21.56
C PHE A 302 15.99 17.40 22.92
N GLU A 303 16.75 17.65 23.99
CA GLU A 303 16.24 17.87 25.35
C GLU A 303 15.34 19.13 25.44
N ASP A 304 15.77 20.26 24.86
CA ASP A 304 15.03 21.53 24.89
C ASP A 304 13.63 21.43 24.23
N ASN A 305 13.39 20.40 23.38
CA ASN A 305 12.13 20.22 22.68
C ASN A 305 11.39 18.93 23.12
N ALA A 306 11.95 18.16 24.01
CA ALA A 306 11.42 16.85 24.42
C ALA A 306 10.05 16.94 25.10
N ARG A 307 9.69 18.07 25.72
CA ARG A 307 8.41 18.27 26.40
C ARG A 307 7.40 19.08 25.59
N ASN A 308 7.69 19.36 24.32
CA ASN A 308 6.72 19.90 23.38
C ASN A 308 5.84 18.74 22.86
N VAL A 309 4.82 18.39 23.65
CA VAL A 309 4.02 17.18 23.42
C VAL A 309 3.12 17.35 22.20
N VAL A 310 3.34 16.53 21.19
CA VAL A 310 2.47 16.39 20.04
C VAL A 310 1.48 15.27 20.29
N SER A 311 0.20 15.55 20.13
CA SER A 311 -0.89 14.58 20.31
C SER A 311 -1.52 14.16 18.98
N LYS A 312 -1.44 15.03 17.97
CA LYS A 312 -2.03 14.82 16.66
C LYS A 312 -1.10 15.30 15.55
N VAL A 313 -1.10 14.58 14.45
CA VAL A 313 -0.48 15.02 13.19
C VAL A 313 -1.54 14.96 12.10
N SER A 314 -1.83 16.10 11.49
CA SER A 314 -2.72 16.19 10.34
C SER A 314 -1.91 16.22 9.06
N ILE A 315 -2.30 15.42 8.06
CA ILE A 315 -1.66 15.37 6.74
C ILE A 315 -2.69 15.71 5.69
N GLU A 316 -2.52 16.86 5.04
CA GLU A 316 -3.41 17.39 4.03
C GLU A 316 -2.70 17.49 2.68
N TYR A 317 -3.44 17.42 1.59
CA TYR A 317 -2.89 17.58 0.25
C TYR A 317 -3.62 18.69 -0.52
N ASP A 318 -2.92 19.31 -1.47
CA ASP A 318 -3.44 20.28 -2.40
C ASP A 318 -2.92 19.94 -3.80
N VAL A 319 -3.84 19.86 -4.77
CA VAL A 319 -3.53 19.49 -6.16
C VAL A 319 -3.50 20.75 -7.03
N ASP A 320 -2.32 21.11 -7.50
CA ASP A 320 -2.18 22.15 -8.53
C ASP A 320 -2.35 21.53 -9.91
N ARG A 321 -3.56 21.59 -10.43
CA ARG A 321 -3.88 21.08 -11.78
C ARG A 321 -3.21 21.89 -12.89
N SER A 322 -2.79 23.13 -12.64
CA SER A 322 -2.12 23.95 -13.65
C SER A 322 -0.71 23.45 -14.00
N ASN A 323 -0.11 22.70 -13.08
CA ASN A 323 1.24 22.14 -13.21
C ASN A 323 1.28 20.61 -13.00
N ASN A 324 0.13 19.97 -12.84
CA ASN A 324 0.04 18.54 -12.46
C ASN A 324 0.99 18.20 -11.31
N SER A 325 0.88 18.91 -10.20
CA SER A 325 1.68 18.67 -9.01
C SER A 325 0.83 18.60 -7.74
N VAL A 326 1.36 17.96 -6.73
CA VAL A 326 0.69 17.80 -5.43
C VAL A 326 1.60 18.36 -4.33
N THR A 327 1.05 19.23 -3.50
CA THR A 327 1.68 19.69 -2.26
C THR A 327 1.08 18.93 -1.09
N VAL A 328 1.92 18.28 -0.28
CA VAL A 328 1.50 17.55 0.92
C VAL A 328 2.00 18.32 2.15
N ASN A 329 1.10 18.58 3.09
CA ASN A 329 1.35 19.38 4.28
C ASN A 329 1.22 18.52 5.55
N HIS A 330 2.26 18.50 6.38
CA HIS A 330 2.24 17.88 7.71
C HIS A 330 2.15 18.97 8.77
N ARG A 331 1.23 18.83 9.74
CA ARG A 331 1.07 19.76 10.87
C ARG A 331 1.10 19.00 12.18
N TYR A 332 1.83 19.55 13.15
CA TYR A 332 1.99 19.00 14.50
C TYR A 332 1.13 19.80 15.49
N GLU A 333 0.27 19.13 16.21
CA GLU A 333 -0.76 19.76 17.07
C GLU A 333 -0.82 19.11 18.45
N ASP A 334 -1.24 19.91 19.45
CA ASP A 334 -1.60 19.42 20.76
C ASP A 334 -3.02 18.81 20.74
N GLN A 335 -3.48 18.34 21.90
CA GLN A 335 -4.83 17.77 22.05
C GLN A 335 -5.97 18.77 21.78
N ASN A 336 -5.69 20.08 21.76
CA ASN A 336 -6.68 21.12 21.50
C ASN A 336 -6.61 21.64 20.05
N GLY A 337 -5.72 21.07 19.23
CA GLY A 337 -5.49 21.50 17.85
C GLY A 337 -4.60 22.74 17.70
N ASN A 338 -3.88 23.16 18.75
CA ASN A 338 -2.91 24.24 18.62
C ASN A 338 -1.61 23.72 18.03
N PRO A 339 -0.94 24.51 17.16
CA PRO A 339 0.37 24.15 16.61
C PRO A 339 1.43 23.95 17.70
N VAL A 340 2.18 22.86 17.61
CA VAL A 340 3.29 22.54 18.51
C VAL A 340 4.61 22.56 17.74
N GLU A 341 5.55 23.39 18.17
CA GLU A 341 6.92 23.35 17.64
C GLU A 341 7.66 22.14 18.20
N THR A 342 7.97 21.17 17.35
CA THR A 342 8.66 19.92 17.72
C THR A 342 9.86 19.65 16.83
N ILE A 343 10.62 18.59 17.13
CA ILE A 343 11.62 18.06 16.21
C ILE A 343 10.95 17.03 15.30
N ALA A 344 10.75 17.42 14.06
CA ALA A 344 10.19 16.59 13.01
C ALA A 344 11.30 15.92 12.19
N GLY A 345 11.21 14.63 11.95
CA GLY A 345 12.09 13.89 11.05
C GLY A 345 11.47 13.78 9.66
N LEU A 346 12.10 14.40 8.70
CA LEU A 346 11.69 14.35 7.29
C LEU A 346 12.38 13.16 6.62
N HIS A 347 11.58 12.26 6.06
CA HIS A 347 12.05 11.13 5.25
C HIS A 347 12.63 11.60 3.92
N PRO A 348 13.38 10.76 3.18
CA PRO A 348 13.92 11.13 1.87
C PRO A 348 12.90 11.74 0.90
N LEU A 349 11.72 11.15 0.79
CA LEU A 349 10.64 11.69 -0.05
C LEU A 349 10.25 13.12 0.37
N HIS A 350 10.30 13.42 1.69
CA HIS A 350 9.94 14.73 2.22
C HIS A 350 11.07 15.75 2.01
N TRP A 351 12.26 15.51 2.58
CA TRP A 351 13.31 16.55 2.58
C TRP A 351 13.93 16.81 1.21
N LYS A 352 13.88 15.85 0.28
CA LYS A 352 14.35 16.03 -1.10
C LYS A 352 13.41 16.91 -1.94
N HIS A 353 12.14 16.98 -1.54
CA HIS A 353 11.10 17.75 -2.24
C HIS A 353 10.53 18.91 -1.41
N SER A 354 11.24 19.34 -0.37
CA SER A 354 10.86 20.43 0.54
C SER A 354 11.93 21.50 0.63
N SER A 355 11.51 22.73 0.84
CA SER A 355 12.40 23.85 1.17
C SER A 355 12.58 24.05 2.68
N GLN A 356 12.10 23.11 3.52
CA GLN A 356 12.20 23.19 4.97
C GLN A 356 13.65 23.30 5.44
N ALA A 357 13.94 24.27 6.32
CA ALA A 357 15.25 24.40 6.94
C ALA A 357 15.53 23.17 7.84
N LEU A 358 16.67 22.54 7.62
CA LEU A 358 17.05 21.31 8.31
C LEU A 358 18.13 21.58 9.36
N SER A 359 18.08 20.86 10.48
CA SER A 359 19.14 20.85 11.48
C SER A 359 20.38 20.07 10.98
N PRO A 360 21.54 20.18 11.65
CA PRO A 360 22.70 19.35 11.30
C PRO A 360 22.53 17.87 11.66
N PHE A 361 21.54 17.55 12.50
CA PHE A 361 21.32 16.20 12.99
C PHE A 361 20.48 15.36 12.01
N LYS A 362 20.86 14.11 11.87
CA LYS A 362 20.23 13.15 10.97
C LYS A 362 20.40 11.73 11.50
N ILE A 363 19.57 10.81 11.03
CA ILE A 363 19.65 9.39 11.38
C ILE A 363 19.30 8.56 10.15
N ARG A 364 19.97 7.42 9.97
CA ARG A 364 19.58 6.48 8.92
C ARG A 364 18.48 5.54 9.41
N SER A 365 17.43 5.41 8.63
CA SER A 365 16.33 4.46 8.80
C SER A 365 16.32 3.42 7.68
N ALA A 366 15.31 2.54 7.69
CA ALA A 366 15.03 1.61 6.61
C ALA A 366 14.68 2.32 5.28
N ARG A 367 14.20 3.57 5.33
CA ARG A 367 13.83 4.37 4.15
C ARG A 367 14.96 5.27 3.65
N GLY A 368 16.12 5.26 4.26
CA GLY A 368 17.23 6.13 3.96
C GLY A 368 17.54 7.09 5.10
N VAL A 369 18.09 8.26 4.80
CA VAL A 369 18.49 9.24 5.81
C VAL A 369 17.32 10.16 6.16
N ILE A 370 16.87 10.08 7.40
CA ILE A 370 15.94 11.04 8.00
C ILE A 370 16.73 12.26 8.44
N ARG A 371 16.25 13.46 8.10
CA ARG A 371 16.81 14.75 8.49
C ARG A 371 15.85 15.49 9.40
N PHE A 372 16.35 16.03 10.50
CA PHE A 372 15.50 16.68 11.50
C PHE A 372 15.35 18.17 11.22
N ALA A 373 14.12 18.65 11.47
CA ALA A 373 13.78 20.07 11.47
C ALA A 373 13.05 20.44 12.76
N LYS A 374 13.33 21.61 13.31
CA LYS A 374 12.53 22.18 14.39
C LYS A 374 11.42 23.03 13.77
N THR A 375 10.18 22.57 13.88
CA THR A 375 9.04 23.18 13.17
C THR A 375 7.69 22.81 13.77
N THR A 376 6.65 23.57 13.44
CA THR A 376 5.24 23.24 13.72
C THR A 376 4.59 22.52 12.54
N SER A 377 5.19 22.62 11.34
CA SER A 377 4.70 22.02 10.10
C SER A 377 5.80 22.00 9.04
N PHE A 378 5.65 21.12 8.06
CA PHE A 378 6.43 21.16 6.83
C PHE A 378 5.56 20.75 5.64
N ASN A 379 6.01 21.09 4.44
CA ASN A 379 5.41 20.60 3.21
C ASN A 379 6.48 20.11 2.24
N TYR A 380 6.02 19.30 1.28
CA TYR A 380 6.80 18.86 0.14
C TYR A 380 5.92 18.81 -1.10
N GLN A 381 6.54 18.96 -2.28
CA GLN A 381 5.83 18.95 -3.56
C GLN A 381 6.33 17.81 -4.43
N ILE A 382 5.40 17.05 -5.01
CA ILE A 382 5.66 15.91 -5.89
C ILE A 382 4.94 16.07 -7.23
N PRO A 383 5.53 15.58 -8.35
CA PRO A 383 4.92 15.66 -9.67
C PRO A 383 3.87 14.56 -9.86
N PHE A 384 2.85 14.86 -10.64
CA PHE A 384 1.95 13.88 -11.22
C PHE A 384 2.27 13.68 -12.70
N VAL A 385 2.50 12.44 -13.11
CA VAL A 385 2.95 12.10 -14.46
C VAL A 385 1.84 12.16 -15.50
N GLY A 386 0.59 11.92 -15.09
CA GLY A 386 -0.57 11.81 -15.97
C GLY A 386 -0.97 10.35 -16.23
N VAL A 387 -2.20 10.15 -16.70
CA VAL A 387 -2.79 8.84 -17.01
C VAL A 387 -3.60 8.91 -18.31
N LEU A 388 -3.73 7.79 -19.03
CA LEU A 388 -4.61 7.66 -20.19
C LEU A 388 -5.58 6.49 -19.97
N PRO A 389 -6.77 6.50 -20.62
CA PRO A 389 -7.70 5.37 -20.52
C PRO A 389 -7.20 4.10 -21.21
N PHE A 390 -6.43 4.22 -22.27
CA PHE A 390 -5.68 3.21 -23.04
C PHE A 390 -4.66 3.92 -23.90
N MET A 391 -3.75 3.19 -24.57
CA MET A 391 -2.80 3.82 -25.48
C MET A 391 -3.46 4.17 -26.82
N PRO A 392 -3.11 5.32 -27.47
CA PRO A 392 -3.70 5.68 -28.75
C PRO A 392 -3.26 4.71 -29.87
N THR A 393 -4.16 4.38 -30.77
CA THR A 393 -3.79 3.73 -32.04
C THR A 393 -3.24 4.76 -33.01
N ILE A 394 -1.92 4.70 -33.28
CA ILE A 394 -1.25 5.65 -34.18
C ILE A 394 -1.43 5.18 -35.63
N GLU A 395 -1.87 6.07 -36.50
CA GLU A 395 -2.07 5.78 -37.92
C GLU A 395 -0.75 5.30 -38.58
N ASN A 396 -0.82 4.21 -39.35
CA ASN A 396 0.32 3.59 -40.02
C ASN A 396 1.45 3.09 -39.11
N SER A 397 1.22 2.98 -37.80
CA SER A 397 2.25 2.45 -36.86
C SER A 397 2.35 0.92 -36.88
N MET A 398 1.25 0.25 -37.23
CA MET A 398 1.11 -1.19 -37.13
C MET A 398 0.26 -1.78 -38.26
N ASN A 399 0.37 -3.10 -38.44
CA ASN A 399 -0.55 -3.82 -39.33
C ASN A 399 -1.89 -4.06 -38.61
N LEU A 400 -2.92 -3.30 -39.00
CA LEU A 400 -4.25 -3.40 -38.39
C LEU A 400 -4.92 -4.75 -38.64
N ASP A 401 -4.61 -5.47 -39.74
CA ASP A 401 -5.19 -6.79 -39.99
C ASP A 401 -4.60 -7.82 -39.02
N THR A 402 -3.34 -7.70 -38.65
CA THR A 402 -2.73 -8.52 -37.60
C THR A 402 -3.39 -8.21 -36.26
N LEU A 403 -3.54 -6.96 -35.88
CA LEU A 403 -4.20 -6.57 -34.62
C LEU A 403 -5.64 -7.08 -34.55
N ARG A 404 -6.40 -6.91 -35.65
CA ARG A 404 -7.78 -7.45 -35.74
C ARG A 404 -7.82 -8.98 -35.57
N SER A 405 -6.87 -9.69 -36.18
CA SER A 405 -6.77 -11.15 -36.02
C SER A 405 -6.51 -11.57 -34.57
N LEU A 406 -5.66 -10.83 -33.83
CA LEU A 406 -5.37 -11.09 -32.42
C LEU A 406 -6.59 -10.78 -31.51
N VAL A 407 -7.34 -9.72 -31.81
CA VAL A 407 -8.62 -9.44 -31.11
C VAL A 407 -9.61 -10.56 -31.37
N THR A 408 -9.75 -11.00 -32.63
CA THR A 408 -10.65 -12.11 -33.02
C THR A 408 -10.25 -13.41 -32.34
N GLU A 409 -8.92 -13.74 -32.26
CA GLU A 409 -8.44 -14.90 -31.55
C GLU A 409 -8.86 -14.92 -30.07
N PHE A 410 -8.78 -13.76 -29.40
CA PHE A 410 -9.25 -13.64 -28.01
C PHE A 410 -10.77 -13.85 -27.88
N ILE A 411 -11.55 -13.23 -28.75
CA ILE A 411 -13.02 -13.36 -28.75
C ILE A 411 -13.47 -14.79 -29.05
N ASP A 412 -12.85 -15.45 -30.02
CA ASP A 412 -13.14 -16.83 -30.42
C ASP A 412 -12.81 -17.84 -29.32
N GLY A 413 -11.89 -17.51 -28.39
CA GLY A 413 -11.63 -18.28 -27.19
C GLY A 413 -12.85 -18.44 -26.27
N GLY A 414 -13.77 -17.47 -26.31
CA GLY A 414 -15.02 -17.45 -25.55
C GLY A 414 -14.84 -17.12 -24.06
N GLU A 415 -15.95 -16.81 -23.41
CA GLU A 415 -15.99 -16.30 -22.02
C GLU A 415 -15.29 -17.21 -20.99
N SER A 416 -15.40 -18.54 -21.18
CA SER A 416 -14.71 -19.51 -20.31
C SER A 416 -13.17 -19.44 -20.36
N SER A 417 -12.61 -18.80 -21.41
CA SER A 417 -11.17 -18.51 -21.50
C SER A 417 -10.78 -17.11 -20.98
N TRP A 418 -11.78 -16.21 -20.86
CA TRP A 418 -11.53 -14.84 -20.40
C TRP A 418 -11.37 -14.78 -18.88
N ILE A 419 -12.15 -15.63 -18.16
CA ILE A 419 -12.14 -15.75 -16.70
C ILE A 419 -12.29 -17.21 -16.28
N ASN A 420 -11.60 -17.57 -15.20
CA ASN A 420 -11.68 -18.92 -14.60
C ASN A 420 -11.71 -18.86 -13.07
N SER A 421 -12.03 -17.72 -12.49
CA SER A 421 -12.05 -17.49 -11.05
C SER A 421 -13.30 -16.77 -10.60
N THR A 422 -13.61 -16.90 -9.31
CA THR A 422 -14.72 -16.22 -8.62
C THR A 422 -14.25 -15.39 -7.43
N ASP A 423 -12.93 -15.21 -7.26
CA ASP A 423 -12.37 -14.30 -6.26
C ASP A 423 -12.15 -12.89 -6.83
N THR A 424 -11.96 -11.90 -5.97
CA THR A 424 -11.84 -10.50 -6.37
C THR A 424 -10.54 -10.17 -7.09
N TYR A 425 -9.45 -10.91 -6.86
CA TYR A 425 -8.17 -10.62 -7.51
C TYR A 425 -8.13 -11.09 -8.96
N TRP A 426 -8.31 -12.41 -9.17
CA TRP A 426 -8.23 -12.99 -10.51
C TRP A 426 -9.37 -12.55 -11.42
N SER A 427 -10.59 -12.38 -10.84
CA SER A 427 -11.69 -11.77 -11.56
C SER A 427 -11.36 -10.33 -11.97
N GLY A 428 -10.85 -9.53 -11.04
CA GLY A 428 -10.44 -8.16 -11.30
C GLY A 428 -9.40 -8.04 -12.43
N LYS A 429 -8.36 -8.89 -12.42
CA LYS A 429 -7.36 -8.94 -13.52
C LYS A 429 -8.00 -9.29 -14.86
N ALA A 430 -8.91 -10.25 -14.88
CA ALA A 430 -9.63 -10.63 -16.11
C ALA A 430 -10.47 -9.46 -16.64
N TYR A 431 -11.14 -8.73 -15.74
CA TYR A 431 -11.96 -7.57 -16.13
C TYR A 431 -11.09 -6.41 -16.65
N GLY A 432 -9.97 -6.13 -16.01
CA GLY A 432 -9.01 -5.12 -16.48
C GLY A 432 -8.49 -5.43 -17.89
N LYS A 433 -8.09 -6.67 -18.14
CA LYS A 433 -7.67 -7.17 -19.46
C LYS A 433 -8.77 -6.99 -20.53
N ALA A 434 -10.00 -7.36 -20.22
CA ALA A 434 -11.13 -7.25 -21.14
C ALA A 434 -11.48 -5.78 -21.43
N ALA A 435 -11.39 -4.91 -20.42
CA ALA A 435 -11.60 -3.47 -20.58
C ALA A 435 -10.56 -2.84 -21.52
N GLU A 436 -9.30 -3.15 -21.34
CA GLU A 436 -8.22 -2.68 -22.22
C GLU A 436 -8.43 -3.16 -23.66
N LEU A 437 -8.77 -4.44 -23.83
CA LEU A 437 -9.01 -5.01 -25.16
C LEU A 437 -10.26 -4.41 -25.84
N ALA A 438 -11.34 -4.13 -25.09
CA ALA A 438 -12.51 -3.47 -25.60
C ALA A 438 -12.20 -2.07 -26.16
N ALA A 439 -11.36 -1.30 -25.44
CA ALA A 439 -10.92 0.01 -25.87
C ALA A 439 -10.08 -0.06 -27.16
N ILE A 440 -9.13 -1.01 -27.22
CA ILE A 440 -8.30 -1.25 -28.41
C ILE A 440 -9.19 -1.66 -29.61
N ALA A 441 -10.07 -2.64 -29.44
CA ALA A 441 -10.97 -3.13 -30.50
C ALA A 441 -11.81 -1.99 -31.09
N ARG A 442 -12.40 -1.16 -30.23
CA ARG A 442 -13.17 0.03 -30.66
C ARG A 442 -12.31 1.03 -31.42
N SER A 443 -11.06 1.27 -31.00
CA SER A 443 -10.16 2.22 -31.64
C SER A 443 -9.76 1.85 -33.07
N ILE A 444 -9.92 0.56 -33.45
CA ILE A 444 -9.61 0.04 -34.79
C ILE A 444 -10.87 -0.36 -35.59
N GLY A 445 -12.05 0.06 -35.11
CA GLY A 445 -13.34 -0.14 -35.80
C GLY A 445 -13.93 -1.55 -35.65
N MET A 446 -13.52 -2.32 -34.65
CA MET A 446 -14.10 -3.63 -34.30
C MET A 446 -15.22 -3.45 -33.26
N GLU A 447 -16.28 -2.72 -33.65
CA GLU A 447 -17.35 -2.33 -32.73
C GLU A 447 -18.16 -3.53 -32.18
N GLN A 448 -18.29 -4.59 -32.94
CA GLN A 448 -19.03 -5.78 -32.51
C GLN A 448 -18.29 -6.48 -31.37
N GLU A 449 -16.99 -6.71 -31.53
CA GLU A 449 -16.12 -7.36 -30.55
C GLU A 449 -15.98 -6.48 -29.29
N ALA A 450 -15.80 -5.19 -29.47
CA ALA A 450 -15.76 -4.24 -28.35
C ALA A 450 -17.08 -4.27 -27.56
N ASN A 451 -18.23 -4.24 -28.22
CA ASN A 451 -19.53 -4.31 -27.54
C ASN A 451 -19.79 -5.66 -26.87
N GLN A 452 -19.26 -6.76 -27.42
CA GLN A 452 -19.35 -8.07 -26.78
C GLN A 452 -18.58 -8.08 -25.44
N LEU A 453 -17.37 -7.55 -25.42
CA LEU A 453 -16.55 -7.43 -24.19
C LEU A 453 -17.23 -6.50 -23.17
N ILE A 454 -17.74 -5.35 -23.59
CA ILE A 454 -18.45 -4.43 -22.68
C ILE A 454 -19.72 -5.06 -22.13
N SER A 455 -20.48 -5.81 -22.94
CA SER A 455 -21.68 -6.49 -22.45
C SER A 455 -21.37 -7.57 -21.45
N TRP A 456 -20.29 -8.34 -21.67
CA TRP A 456 -19.80 -9.32 -20.72
C TRP A 456 -19.32 -8.67 -19.42
N LEU A 457 -18.52 -7.60 -19.51
CA LEU A 457 -18.06 -6.85 -18.32
C LEU A 457 -19.22 -6.32 -17.48
N LYS A 458 -20.27 -5.81 -18.13
CA LYS A 458 -21.47 -5.37 -17.42
C LYS A 458 -22.13 -6.53 -16.69
N ALA A 459 -22.34 -7.66 -17.35
CA ALA A 459 -22.96 -8.83 -16.74
C ALA A 459 -22.15 -9.35 -15.53
N GLU A 460 -20.82 -9.40 -15.66
CA GLU A 460 -19.92 -9.82 -14.58
C GLU A 460 -19.94 -8.85 -13.39
N LEU A 461 -19.88 -7.53 -13.67
CA LEU A 461 -19.91 -6.53 -12.59
C LEU A 461 -21.29 -6.38 -11.97
N GLU A 462 -22.37 -6.52 -12.72
CA GLU A 462 -23.74 -6.55 -12.20
C GLU A 462 -23.96 -7.73 -11.25
N ASP A 463 -23.41 -8.90 -11.56
CA ASP A 463 -23.38 -10.08 -10.68
C ASP A 463 -22.66 -9.76 -9.36
N TRP A 464 -21.45 -9.20 -9.42
CA TRP A 464 -20.71 -8.78 -8.23
C TRP A 464 -21.40 -7.67 -7.41
N PHE A 465 -22.10 -6.77 -8.07
CA PHE A 465 -22.72 -5.60 -7.47
C PHE A 465 -24.13 -5.87 -6.90
N THR A 466 -24.58 -7.09 -6.95
CA THR A 466 -25.85 -7.55 -6.36
C THR A 466 -25.60 -8.78 -5.49
N ALA A 467 -26.00 -8.70 -4.22
CA ALA A 467 -25.75 -9.77 -3.26
C ALA A 467 -26.88 -10.81 -3.21
N GLU A 468 -27.93 -10.63 -4.00
CA GLU A 468 -29.11 -11.48 -3.98
C GLU A 468 -29.59 -11.82 -5.39
N THR A 469 -29.85 -13.09 -5.63
CA THR A 469 -30.48 -13.58 -6.85
C THR A 469 -31.79 -14.32 -6.49
N ASP A 470 -32.90 -13.95 -7.13
CA ASP A 470 -34.23 -14.55 -6.94
C ASP A 470 -34.70 -14.61 -5.46
N GLY A 471 -34.36 -13.58 -4.65
CA GLY A 471 -34.76 -13.49 -3.24
C GLY A 471 -33.93 -14.37 -2.32
N ARG A 472 -32.71 -14.76 -2.73
CA ARG A 472 -31.79 -15.58 -1.94
C ARG A 472 -30.40 -14.93 -1.99
N LEU A 473 -29.77 -14.85 -0.83
CA LEU A 473 -28.38 -14.38 -0.72
C LEU A 473 -27.43 -15.29 -1.51
N ASP A 474 -26.62 -14.69 -2.38
CA ASP A 474 -25.68 -15.40 -3.23
C ASP A 474 -24.59 -16.11 -2.42
N VAL A 475 -23.94 -17.10 -3.03
CA VAL A 475 -22.86 -17.88 -2.44
C VAL A 475 -21.49 -17.41 -2.93
N PHE A 476 -21.43 -16.84 -4.13
CA PHE A 476 -20.21 -16.36 -4.79
C PHE A 476 -20.48 -15.02 -5.48
N LYS A 477 -19.45 -14.26 -5.77
CA LYS A 477 -19.48 -13.02 -6.52
C LYS A 477 -20.47 -11.99 -5.96
N TYR A 478 -20.31 -11.61 -4.70
CA TYR A 478 -21.03 -10.50 -4.07
C TYR A 478 -20.17 -9.83 -3.02
N PHE A 479 -20.58 -8.66 -2.55
CA PHE A 479 -19.91 -7.93 -1.49
C PHE A 479 -20.71 -7.95 -0.19
N VAL A 480 -19.98 -8.02 0.91
CA VAL A 480 -20.48 -7.90 2.28
C VAL A 480 -19.87 -6.67 2.93
N TYR A 481 -20.67 -5.84 3.56
CA TYR A 481 -20.16 -4.79 4.43
C TYR A 481 -20.00 -5.32 5.84
N ASP A 482 -18.77 -5.35 6.34
CA ASP A 482 -18.43 -5.75 7.70
C ASP A 482 -18.31 -4.51 8.59
N GLU A 483 -19.34 -4.24 9.41
CA GLU A 483 -19.38 -3.14 10.36
C GLU A 483 -18.38 -3.22 11.51
N THR A 484 -17.70 -4.37 11.69
CA THR A 484 -16.68 -4.53 12.75
C THR A 484 -15.36 -3.90 12.38
N TRP A 485 -15.02 -3.95 11.08
CA TRP A 485 -13.79 -3.39 10.52
C TRP A 485 -14.06 -2.29 9.50
N ASP A 486 -15.33 -1.88 9.36
CA ASP A 486 -15.76 -0.81 8.44
C ASP A 486 -15.24 -1.04 7.02
N THR A 487 -15.45 -2.25 6.47
CA THR A 487 -14.84 -2.70 5.22
C THR A 487 -15.78 -3.51 4.35
N LEU A 488 -15.52 -3.53 3.06
CA LEU A 488 -16.15 -4.47 2.12
C LEU A 488 -15.34 -5.76 2.03
N LEU A 489 -16.05 -6.89 2.03
CA LEU A 489 -15.47 -8.21 1.80
C LEU A 489 -16.08 -8.77 0.52
N GLY A 490 -15.27 -8.97 -0.50
CA GLY A 490 -15.72 -9.61 -1.75
C GLY A 490 -15.69 -11.13 -1.64
N ILE A 491 -16.78 -11.78 -1.89
CA ILE A 491 -16.93 -13.23 -1.77
C ILE A 491 -16.74 -13.87 -3.14
N GLN A 492 -15.68 -14.56 -3.31
CA GLN A 492 -14.81 -15.40 -2.50
C GLN A 492 -13.45 -14.69 -2.19
N GLU A 493 -12.82 -15.12 -1.09
CA GLU A 493 -11.52 -14.60 -0.66
C GLU A 493 -10.37 -14.99 -1.59
N ALA A 494 -9.38 -14.06 -1.70
CA ALA A 494 -8.05 -14.33 -2.23
C ALA A 494 -6.99 -13.57 -1.43
N TYR A 495 -5.81 -14.14 -1.29
CA TYR A 495 -4.59 -13.52 -0.74
C TYR A 495 -4.74 -12.89 0.66
N GLY A 496 -5.69 -13.35 1.47
CA GLY A 496 -5.93 -12.83 2.80
C GLY A 496 -6.78 -11.56 2.83
N SER A 497 -7.52 -11.28 1.75
CA SER A 497 -8.39 -10.10 1.64
C SER A 497 -9.48 -10.03 2.71
N HIS A 498 -9.89 -11.19 3.26
CA HIS A 498 -10.79 -11.24 4.41
C HIS A 498 -10.04 -11.28 5.73
N GLN A 499 -9.18 -12.29 5.95
CA GLN A 499 -8.55 -12.54 7.24
C GLN A 499 -7.62 -11.41 7.69
N ARG A 500 -6.96 -10.75 6.75
CA ARG A 500 -5.93 -9.74 6.97
C ARG A 500 -6.32 -8.39 6.39
N LEU A 501 -7.47 -8.29 5.74
CA LEU A 501 -7.91 -7.14 4.96
C LEU A 501 -6.86 -6.74 3.90
N ALA A 502 -6.12 -7.76 3.37
CA ALA A 502 -4.99 -7.52 2.49
C ALA A 502 -5.47 -7.11 1.09
N ASP A 503 -4.70 -6.24 0.46
CA ASP A 503 -4.71 -5.93 -0.98
C ASP A 503 -6.03 -5.37 -1.55
N HIS A 504 -6.96 -4.86 -0.72
CA HIS A 504 -8.25 -4.37 -1.19
C HIS A 504 -8.11 -3.35 -2.33
N HIS A 505 -7.15 -2.42 -2.23
CA HIS A 505 -6.90 -1.43 -3.28
C HIS A 505 -6.43 -2.06 -4.60
N PHE A 506 -5.68 -3.18 -4.56
CA PHE A 506 -5.33 -3.92 -5.77
C PHE A 506 -6.57 -4.59 -6.36
N HIS A 507 -7.31 -5.37 -5.55
CA HIS A 507 -8.48 -6.12 -5.97
C HIS A 507 -9.58 -5.20 -6.53
N TYR A 508 -10.03 -4.25 -5.71
CA TYR A 508 -11.15 -3.36 -6.09
C TYR A 508 -10.72 -2.30 -7.11
N GLY A 509 -9.43 -1.95 -7.14
CA GLY A 509 -8.87 -1.10 -8.17
C GLY A 509 -9.04 -1.65 -9.59
N TYR A 510 -8.92 -2.96 -9.79
CA TYR A 510 -9.23 -3.61 -11.08
C TYR A 510 -10.71 -3.50 -11.45
N PHE A 511 -11.61 -3.65 -10.49
CA PHE A 511 -13.06 -3.45 -10.71
C PHE A 511 -13.36 -2.02 -11.13
N VAL A 512 -12.80 -1.03 -10.42
CA VAL A 512 -12.96 0.40 -10.76
C VAL A 512 -12.39 0.70 -12.14
N ARG A 513 -11.22 0.11 -12.51
CA ARG A 513 -10.63 0.24 -13.85
C ARG A 513 -11.56 -0.31 -14.94
N ALA A 514 -12.13 -1.49 -14.74
CA ALA A 514 -13.05 -2.09 -15.69
C ALA A 514 -14.35 -1.30 -15.80
N ALA A 515 -14.92 -0.90 -14.65
CA ALA A 515 -16.11 -0.05 -14.61
C ALA A 515 -15.89 1.29 -15.31
N SER A 516 -14.71 1.91 -15.16
CA SER A 516 -14.38 3.16 -15.86
C SER A 516 -14.44 3.03 -17.38
N GLU A 517 -14.04 1.88 -17.95
CA GLU A 517 -14.19 1.65 -19.40
C GLU A 517 -15.66 1.49 -19.82
N ILE A 518 -16.48 0.83 -18.99
CA ILE A 518 -17.93 0.80 -19.22
C ILE A 518 -18.50 2.22 -19.18
N CYS A 519 -18.19 3.00 -18.15
CA CYS A 519 -18.67 4.38 -18.01
C CYS A 519 -18.27 5.27 -19.19
N ARG A 520 -17.05 5.07 -19.72
CA ARG A 520 -16.55 5.83 -20.88
C ARG A 520 -17.40 5.64 -22.13
N VAL A 521 -18.00 4.46 -22.31
CA VAL A 521 -18.80 4.12 -23.50
C VAL A 521 -20.30 4.12 -23.24
N ASP A 522 -20.71 3.98 -22.00
CA ASP A 522 -22.11 3.98 -21.55
C ASP A 522 -22.20 4.64 -20.16
N ILE A 523 -22.30 5.96 -20.17
CA ILE A 523 -22.34 6.77 -18.96
C ILE A 523 -23.62 6.51 -18.12
N ASP A 524 -24.71 6.11 -18.77
CA ASP A 524 -25.98 5.84 -18.08
C ASP A 524 -25.86 4.65 -17.13
N TRP A 525 -25.05 3.63 -17.46
CA TRP A 525 -24.80 2.49 -16.59
C TRP A 525 -24.11 2.90 -15.27
N CYS A 526 -23.37 4.00 -15.29
CA CYS A 526 -22.63 4.55 -14.14
C CYS A 526 -23.38 5.71 -13.45
N SER A 527 -24.64 5.96 -13.80
CA SER A 527 -25.44 7.00 -13.14
C SER A 527 -25.73 6.64 -11.67
N ASP A 528 -26.13 7.64 -10.87
CA ASP A 528 -26.52 7.46 -9.47
C ASP A 528 -27.73 6.51 -9.30
N GLU A 529 -28.56 6.39 -10.32
CA GLU A 529 -29.72 5.50 -10.35
C GLU A 529 -29.34 4.06 -10.73
N ASN A 530 -28.17 3.83 -11.32
CA ASN A 530 -27.66 2.55 -11.76
C ASN A 530 -26.52 2.06 -10.86
N PHE A 531 -25.34 1.73 -11.42
CA PHE A 531 -24.23 1.12 -10.67
C PHE A 531 -23.12 2.09 -10.24
N GLY A 532 -23.24 3.40 -10.54
CA GLY A 532 -22.30 4.42 -10.06
C GLY A 532 -22.06 4.36 -8.56
N PRO A 533 -23.10 4.31 -7.69
CA PRO A 533 -22.93 4.22 -6.25
C PRO A 533 -22.16 2.98 -5.77
N MET A 534 -22.24 1.84 -6.48
CA MET A 534 -21.46 0.64 -6.16
C MET A 534 -19.97 0.83 -6.49
N ILE A 535 -19.66 1.49 -7.61
CA ILE A 535 -18.27 1.81 -7.97
C ILE A 535 -17.66 2.73 -6.92
N GLU A 536 -18.40 3.76 -6.49
CA GLU A 536 -17.95 4.69 -5.46
C GLU A 536 -17.82 4.01 -4.09
N LEU A 537 -18.69 3.04 -3.79
CA LEU A 537 -18.58 2.23 -2.57
C LEU A 537 -17.25 1.45 -2.54
N LEU A 538 -16.84 0.84 -3.66
CA LEU A 538 -15.53 0.17 -3.77
C LEU A 538 -14.38 1.16 -3.58
N ILE A 539 -14.45 2.35 -4.20
CA ILE A 539 -13.44 3.40 -4.02
C ILE A 539 -13.35 3.83 -2.56
N ARG A 540 -14.48 3.97 -1.89
CA ARG A 540 -14.55 4.36 -0.47
C ARG A 540 -13.92 3.33 0.45
N ASP A 541 -14.01 2.03 0.18
CA ASP A 541 -13.38 1.02 1.01
C ASP A 541 -11.86 1.23 1.16
N PHE A 542 -11.16 1.52 0.07
CA PHE A 542 -9.69 1.65 0.12
C PHE A 542 -9.18 3.11 0.08
N ALA A 543 -10.00 4.07 -0.33
CA ALA A 543 -9.61 5.46 -0.53
C ALA A 543 -10.68 6.47 -0.06
N ALA A 544 -11.45 6.13 0.98
CA ALA A 544 -12.31 7.11 1.66
C ALA A 544 -11.45 8.26 2.20
N ASP A 545 -12.07 9.43 2.34
CA ASP A 545 -11.48 10.59 3.00
C ASP A 545 -12.21 10.83 4.33
N ASP A 546 -13.11 11.76 4.41
CA ASP A 546 -13.99 11.93 5.58
C ASP A 546 -15.28 11.12 5.33
N ASP A 547 -15.40 9.96 5.97
CA ASP A 547 -16.47 9.00 5.67
C ASP A 547 -17.04 8.37 6.95
N GLU A 548 -18.38 8.22 6.99
CA GLU A 548 -19.07 7.63 8.13
C GLU A 548 -18.97 6.09 8.17
N MET A 549 -18.73 5.44 7.02
CA MET A 549 -18.72 3.98 6.90
C MET A 549 -17.32 3.38 6.80
N PHE A 550 -16.34 4.15 6.32
CA PHE A 550 -15.01 3.64 6.03
C PHE A 550 -13.92 4.48 6.67
N PRO A 551 -12.81 3.88 7.10
CA PRO A 551 -11.68 4.62 7.61
C PRO A 551 -10.98 5.42 6.50
N SER A 552 -10.44 6.58 6.86
CA SER A 552 -9.69 7.42 5.93
C SER A 552 -8.49 6.69 5.36
N PHE A 553 -8.41 6.63 4.02
CA PHE A 553 -7.30 6.04 3.25
C PHE A 553 -6.84 4.68 3.79
N ARG A 554 -7.74 3.71 3.91
CA ARG A 554 -7.45 2.39 4.52
C ARG A 554 -6.09 1.82 4.14
N ASN A 555 -5.84 1.66 2.85
CA ASN A 555 -4.63 1.02 2.35
C ASN A 555 -3.45 1.99 2.19
N PHE A 556 -3.70 3.29 2.04
CA PHE A 556 -2.67 4.29 1.84
C PHE A 556 -2.23 4.89 3.17
N ASP A 557 -0.93 4.85 3.42
CA ASP A 557 -0.30 5.45 4.60
C ASP A 557 0.21 6.84 4.26
N GLN A 558 -0.53 7.86 4.66
CA GLN A 558 -0.24 9.26 4.35
C GLN A 558 1.12 9.72 4.91
N ALA A 559 1.52 9.18 6.06
CA ALA A 559 2.80 9.51 6.68
C ALA A 559 4.01 8.94 5.93
N ASN A 560 3.85 7.79 5.26
CA ASN A 560 4.85 7.17 4.41
C ASN A 560 4.76 7.62 2.94
N GLY A 561 3.60 8.07 2.47
CA GLY A 561 3.36 8.49 1.10
C GLY A 561 3.18 7.34 0.11
N PHE A 562 2.84 6.13 0.58
CA PHE A 562 2.53 4.95 -0.23
C PHE A 562 1.60 3.97 0.52
N SER A 563 1.07 2.98 -0.17
CA SER A 563 0.18 1.98 0.43
C SER A 563 0.93 0.81 1.05
N TRP A 564 0.28 0.17 2.02
CA TRP A 564 0.66 -1.13 2.54
C TRP A 564 -0.31 -2.21 2.08
N ALA A 565 0.20 -3.44 1.92
CA ALA A 565 -0.57 -4.58 1.45
C ALA A 565 -1.44 -5.21 2.55
N ASP A 566 -0.92 -5.29 3.79
CA ASP A 566 -1.50 -6.10 4.86
C ASP A 566 -2.12 -5.23 5.96
N GLY A 567 -3.43 -5.43 6.21
CA GLY A 567 -4.11 -4.72 7.28
C GLY A 567 -3.67 -5.14 8.68
N ARG A 568 -3.42 -6.45 8.85
CA ARG A 568 -3.05 -7.04 10.15
C ARG A 568 -1.57 -6.83 10.51
N ALA A 569 -0.70 -6.79 9.53
CA ALA A 569 0.73 -6.51 9.68
C ALA A 569 1.43 -7.38 10.75
N ASP A 570 1.17 -8.69 10.75
CA ASP A 570 1.64 -9.62 11.79
C ASP A 570 3.03 -10.22 11.54
N ALA A 571 3.71 -9.83 10.47
CA ALA A 571 5.07 -10.27 10.22
C ALA A 571 6.08 -9.58 11.15
N LEU A 572 7.20 -10.24 11.44
CA LEU A 572 8.27 -9.69 12.29
C LEU A 572 8.85 -8.37 11.76
N GLN A 573 8.79 -8.17 10.45
CA GLN A 573 9.23 -6.95 9.75
C GLN A 573 8.19 -5.83 9.76
N GLY A 574 6.99 -6.07 10.26
CA GLY A 574 5.83 -5.19 10.18
C GLY A 574 5.05 -5.40 8.88
N ASN A 575 4.52 -4.34 8.31
CA ASN A 575 3.76 -4.36 7.07
C ASN A 575 4.67 -4.47 5.82
N ASN A 576 4.09 -4.80 4.70
CA ASN A 576 4.80 -4.95 3.43
C ASN A 576 4.05 -4.29 2.27
N ASN A 577 4.76 -4.07 1.17
CA ASN A 577 4.18 -3.78 -0.13
C ASN A 577 5.08 -4.35 -1.23
N GLU A 578 4.51 -5.19 -2.09
CA GLU A 578 5.19 -5.80 -3.23
C GLU A 578 4.96 -5.00 -4.51
N SER A 579 3.72 -4.56 -4.79
CA SER A 579 3.30 -4.06 -6.10
C SER A 579 2.82 -2.61 -6.05
N THR A 580 3.73 -1.67 -6.33
CA THR A 580 3.35 -0.25 -6.48
C THR A 580 2.55 0.02 -7.75
N SER A 581 2.75 -0.79 -8.80
CA SER A 581 2.05 -0.64 -10.07
C SER A 581 0.55 -1.00 -9.96
N GLU A 582 0.19 -2.00 -9.18
CA GLU A 582 -1.21 -2.32 -8.92
C GLU A 582 -1.89 -1.21 -8.09
N ALA A 583 -1.18 -0.62 -7.12
CA ALA A 583 -1.67 0.56 -6.41
C ALA A 583 -1.87 1.75 -7.36
N ALA A 584 -0.91 2.03 -8.26
CA ALA A 584 -1.03 3.10 -9.25
C ALA A 584 -2.18 2.83 -10.25
N ASN A 585 -2.41 1.57 -10.64
CA ASN A 585 -3.57 1.17 -11.42
C ASN A 585 -4.89 1.53 -10.71
N ALA A 586 -5.00 1.21 -9.41
CA ALA A 586 -6.18 1.53 -8.61
C ALA A 586 -6.43 3.04 -8.52
N TYR A 587 -5.39 3.80 -8.20
CA TYR A 587 -5.51 5.26 -8.05
C TYR A 587 -5.69 5.98 -9.39
N GLY A 588 -5.06 5.47 -10.46
CA GLY A 588 -5.31 5.91 -11.83
C GLY A 588 -6.75 5.64 -12.28
N ALA A 589 -7.34 4.52 -11.88
CA ALA A 589 -8.74 4.21 -12.15
C ALA A 589 -9.70 5.19 -11.47
N ILE A 590 -9.40 5.66 -10.24
CA ILE A 590 -10.16 6.73 -9.58
C ILE A 590 -10.11 8.02 -10.42
N ILE A 591 -8.93 8.38 -10.96
CA ILE A 591 -8.79 9.57 -11.82
C ILE A 591 -9.67 9.42 -13.06
N LEU A 592 -9.61 8.26 -13.76
CA LEU A 592 -10.42 8.02 -14.95
C LEU A 592 -11.91 8.12 -14.64
N TYR A 593 -12.38 7.44 -13.61
CA TYR A 593 -13.77 7.50 -13.18
C TYR A 593 -14.20 8.92 -12.84
N GLY A 594 -13.38 9.66 -12.09
CA GLY A 594 -13.65 11.06 -11.75
C GLY A 594 -13.73 11.99 -12.96
N LEU A 595 -12.86 11.79 -13.97
CA LEU A 595 -12.89 12.55 -15.23
C LEU A 595 -14.13 12.23 -16.06
N ILE A 596 -14.51 10.96 -16.17
CA ILE A 596 -15.69 10.50 -16.92
C ILE A 596 -16.96 11.02 -16.26
N MET A 597 -17.09 10.88 -14.95
CA MET A 597 -18.29 11.24 -14.19
C MET A 597 -18.32 12.71 -13.76
N ASN A 598 -17.29 13.50 -14.17
CA ASN A 598 -17.14 14.90 -13.79
C ASN A 598 -17.19 15.14 -12.27
N LYS A 599 -16.43 14.31 -11.51
CA LYS A 599 -16.27 14.38 -10.05
C LYS A 599 -14.87 14.88 -9.70
N PRO A 600 -14.66 16.19 -9.62
CA PRO A 600 -13.32 16.78 -9.46
C PRO A 600 -12.63 16.38 -8.15
N GLU A 601 -13.37 16.11 -7.09
CA GLU A 601 -12.86 15.63 -5.81
C GLU A 601 -12.23 14.24 -5.93
N LEU A 602 -12.80 13.34 -6.73
CA LEU A 602 -12.22 12.03 -7.01
C LEU A 602 -10.98 12.15 -7.89
N VAL A 603 -10.98 13.08 -8.84
CA VAL A 603 -9.80 13.35 -9.68
C VAL A 603 -8.63 13.81 -8.80
N ASP A 604 -8.83 14.79 -7.91
CA ASP A 604 -7.78 15.32 -7.03
C ASP A 604 -7.28 14.25 -6.05
N LYS A 605 -8.19 13.48 -5.47
CA LYS A 605 -7.86 12.34 -4.61
C LYS A 605 -6.99 11.30 -5.36
N GLY A 606 -7.44 10.89 -6.54
CA GLY A 606 -6.68 9.95 -7.37
C GLY A 606 -5.31 10.49 -7.77
N ILE A 607 -5.18 11.77 -8.10
CA ILE A 607 -3.91 12.43 -8.41
C ILE A 607 -2.97 12.40 -7.20
N TYR A 608 -3.46 12.74 -6.00
CA TYR A 608 -2.67 12.69 -4.77
C TYR A 608 -2.11 11.29 -4.51
N LEU A 609 -2.97 10.28 -4.52
CA LEU A 609 -2.60 8.89 -4.24
C LEU A 609 -1.63 8.34 -5.30
N HIS A 610 -1.89 8.62 -6.58
CA HIS A 610 -1.06 8.17 -7.70
C HIS A 610 0.31 8.85 -7.72
N ALA A 611 0.36 10.17 -7.57
CA ALA A 611 1.61 10.95 -7.55
C ALA A 611 2.50 10.54 -6.37
N SER A 612 1.91 10.33 -5.19
CA SER A 612 2.62 9.84 -4.01
C SER A 612 3.20 8.45 -4.24
N THR A 613 2.40 7.52 -4.78
CA THR A 613 2.84 6.16 -5.10
C THR A 613 3.98 6.15 -6.11
N GLY A 614 3.87 6.91 -7.21
CA GLY A 614 4.92 7.01 -8.23
C GLY A 614 6.21 7.63 -7.68
N SER A 615 6.09 8.67 -6.84
CA SER A 615 7.26 9.31 -6.20
C SER A 615 7.93 8.38 -5.20
N ALA A 616 7.15 7.64 -4.39
CA ALA A 616 7.68 6.64 -3.46
C ALA A 616 8.34 5.46 -4.19
N TYR A 617 7.77 4.99 -5.29
CA TYR A 617 8.38 3.95 -6.14
C TYR A 617 9.80 4.34 -6.57
N TRP A 618 10.02 5.55 -7.02
CA TRP A 618 11.32 6.03 -7.45
C TRP A 618 12.27 6.31 -6.30
N GLN A 619 11.77 6.66 -5.11
CA GLN A 619 12.60 6.95 -3.95
C GLN A 619 13.00 5.70 -3.16
N TYR A 620 12.07 4.75 -2.97
CA TYR A 620 12.24 3.66 -2.02
C TYR A 620 12.41 2.29 -2.66
N TRP A 621 11.75 2.02 -3.80
CA TRP A 621 11.95 0.77 -4.55
C TRP A 621 13.19 0.84 -5.44
N ASN A 622 13.42 1.98 -6.08
CA ASN A 622 14.45 2.17 -7.09
C ASN A 622 15.62 3.07 -6.67
N ASN A 623 15.52 3.81 -5.58
CA ASN A 623 16.59 4.69 -5.08
C ASN A 623 17.18 5.60 -6.17
N ILE A 624 16.30 6.28 -6.93
CA ILE A 624 16.73 7.02 -8.14
C ILE A 624 17.79 8.10 -7.85
N ASP A 625 17.71 8.78 -6.71
CA ASP A 625 18.68 9.79 -6.35
C ASP A 625 20.02 9.18 -5.97
N GLY A 626 20.04 8.05 -5.29
CA GLY A 626 21.25 7.27 -5.02
C GLY A 626 21.88 6.76 -6.31
N TYR A 627 21.09 6.26 -7.24
CA TYR A 627 21.52 5.83 -8.57
C TYR A 627 22.22 6.98 -9.33
N ASN A 628 21.62 8.15 -9.35
CA ASN A 628 22.15 9.32 -10.05
C ASN A 628 23.34 9.99 -9.33
N ASN A 629 23.33 10.02 -8.00
CA ASN A 629 24.33 10.73 -7.19
C ASN A 629 25.39 9.82 -6.57
N LEU A 630 25.18 8.51 -6.59
CA LEU A 630 26.09 7.46 -6.13
C LEU A 630 26.56 7.58 -4.67
N GLY A 631 25.78 8.15 -3.77
CA GLY A 631 26.07 8.10 -2.35
C GLY A 631 25.65 9.30 -1.49
N GLY A 632 26.16 9.32 -0.28
CA GLY A 632 25.84 10.32 0.74
C GLY A 632 24.44 10.16 1.31
N ASP A 633 23.80 11.26 1.68
CA ASP A 633 22.45 11.28 2.22
C ASP A 633 21.38 10.98 1.16
N TYR A 634 21.72 11.13 -0.12
CA TYR A 634 20.84 10.85 -1.24
C TYR A 634 20.71 9.35 -1.55
N ASP A 635 21.66 8.54 -1.08
CA ASP A 635 21.62 7.10 -1.22
C ASP A 635 20.73 6.49 -0.11
N ASN A 636 19.52 6.07 -0.50
CA ASN A 636 18.56 5.46 0.43
C ASN A 636 18.91 4.00 0.75
N PHE A 637 19.61 3.30 -0.14
CA PHE A 637 20.01 1.92 0.10
C PHE A 637 21.20 1.85 1.08
N PRO A 638 21.27 0.80 1.90
CA PRO A 638 22.38 0.64 2.84
C PRO A 638 23.68 0.30 2.09
N GLN A 639 24.81 0.70 2.69
CA GLN A 639 26.12 0.40 2.13
C GLN A 639 26.31 -1.12 1.92
N GLY A 640 26.73 -1.51 0.71
CA GLY A 640 26.99 -2.89 0.34
C GLY A 640 25.77 -3.63 -0.24
N TYR A 641 24.60 -3.00 -0.33
CA TYR A 641 23.51 -3.53 -1.12
C TYR A 641 23.86 -3.43 -2.62
N ASP A 642 23.84 -4.55 -3.33
CA ASP A 642 24.43 -4.65 -4.66
C ASP A 642 23.41 -4.62 -5.82
N LYS A 643 22.12 -4.46 -5.51
CA LYS A 643 21.07 -4.33 -6.51
C LYS A 643 20.69 -2.85 -6.69
N ILE A 644 20.26 -2.51 -7.89
CA ILE A 644 19.79 -1.14 -8.18
C ILE A 644 18.38 -0.90 -7.64
N THR A 645 17.63 -1.96 -7.38
CA THR A 645 16.22 -1.92 -6.96
C THR A 645 15.95 -2.93 -5.85
N THR A 646 14.79 -2.84 -5.25
CA THR A 646 14.21 -3.86 -4.39
C THR A 646 12.81 -4.23 -4.91
N SER A 647 12.18 -5.29 -4.40
CA SER A 647 10.84 -5.66 -4.82
C SER A 647 9.82 -5.51 -3.69
N ILE A 648 10.04 -6.18 -2.58
CA ILE A 648 9.15 -6.06 -1.42
C ILE A 648 9.75 -5.07 -0.42
N ILE A 649 9.04 -3.99 -0.17
CA ILE A 649 9.33 -3.09 0.95
C ILE A 649 8.62 -3.58 2.20
N TRP A 650 9.34 -3.61 3.32
CA TRP A 650 8.84 -3.88 4.65
C TRP A 650 8.90 -2.64 5.54
N SER A 651 8.09 -2.59 6.59
CA SER A 651 8.19 -1.50 7.58
C SER A 651 9.63 -1.32 8.08
N SER A 652 10.37 -2.42 8.30
CA SER A 652 11.73 -2.37 8.86
C SER A 652 12.86 -2.69 7.85
N GLY A 653 12.58 -2.76 6.55
CA GLY A 653 13.61 -3.10 5.57
C GLY A 653 13.07 -3.30 4.16
N ALA A 654 13.75 -4.15 3.37
CA ALA A 654 13.32 -4.53 2.04
C ALA A 654 13.92 -5.88 1.60
N ASP A 655 13.24 -6.53 0.69
CA ASP A 655 13.70 -7.77 0.06
C ASP A 655 13.73 -7.64 -1.47
N PHE A 656 14.80 -8.12 -2.09
CA PHE A 656 14.85 -8.41 -3.52
C PHE A 656 14.31 -9.83 -3.72
N ALA A 657 12.99 -9.95 -3.76
CA ALA A 657 12.25 -11.21 -3.77
C ALA A 657 10.80 -10.98 -4.24
N THR A 658 10.09 -12.06 -4.56
CA THR A 658 8.63 -12.12 -4.59
C THR A 658 8.13 -13.25 -3.69
N TRP A 659 6.82 -13.30 -3.43
CA TRP A 659 6.22 -14.35 -2.62
C TRP A 659 6.25 -15.73 -3.27
N PHE A 660 6.31 -15.81 -4.60
CA PHE A 660 6.08 -17.04 -5.35
C PHE A 660 7.26 -17.49 -6.21
N SER A 661 8.30 -16.67 -6.40
CA SER A 661 9.41 -16.98 -7.31
C SER A 661 10.73 -16.32 -6.91
N GLY A 662 11.85 -16.98 -7.18
CA GLY A 662 13.19 -16.42 -7.07
C GLY A 662 13.75 -15.92 -8.41
N ALA A 663 12.98 -15.98 -9.50
CA ALA A 663 13.43 -15.54 -10.82
C ALA A 663 13.37 -14.03 -10.96
N TYR A 664 14.37 -13.40 -11.56
CA TYR A 664 14.43 -11.95 -11.77
C TYR A 664 13.28 -11.46 -12.64
N ALA A 665 12.83 -12.27 -13.58
CA ALA A 665 11.66 -11.96 -14.39
C ALA A 665 10.40 -11.67 -13.54
N HIS A 666 10.21 -12.40 -12.45
CA HIS A 666 9.10 -12.17 -11.54
C HIS A 666 9.40 -11.08 -10.50
N ILE A 667 10.59 -11.11 -9.88
CA ILE A 667 11.02 -10.14 -8.86
C ILE A 667 10.93 -8.70 -9.39
N LEU A 668 11.34 -8.50 -10.63
CA LEU A 668 11.36 -7.20 -11.28
C LEU A 668 10.06 -6.93 -12.06
N GLY A 669 9.51 -7.96 -12.71
CA GLY A 669 8.28 -7.85 -13.51
C GLY A 669 7.04 -7.49 -12.68
N ILE A 670 7.00 -7.81 -11.38
CA ILE A 670 5.88 -7.49 -10.50
C ILE A 670 5.56 -5.98 -10.47
N GLN A 671 6.55 -5.11 -10.68
CA GLN A 671 6.37 -3.67 -10.74
C GLN A 671 5.87 -3.17 -12.12
N GLY A 672 5.58 -4.08 -13.04
CA GLY A 672 5.10 -3.76 -14.39
C GLY A 672 3.67 -4.21 -14.66
N LEU A 673 2.98 -4.81 -13.68
CA LEU A 673 1.60 -5.27 -13.89
C LEU A 673 0.57 -4.46 -13.07
N PRO A 674 -0.62 -4.30 -13.66
CA PRO A 674 -0.98 -4.60 -15.06
C PRO A 674 -0.30 -3.60 -16.02
N SER A 675 0.20 -4.04 -17.17
CA SER A 675 0.77 -3.11 -18.14
C SER A 675 -0.33 -2.35 -18.89
N ASN A 676 -0.68 -1.21 -18.35
CA ASN A 676 -1.65 -0.29 -18.93
C ASN A 676 -1.22 1.18 -18.69
N PRO A 677 -1.87 2.17 -19.32
CA PRO A 677 -1.42 3.55 -19.21
C PRO A 677 -1.61 4.22 -17.84
N LEU A 678 -2.08 3.52 -16.83
CA LEU A 678 -2.14 4.03 -15.46
C LEU A 678 -0.80 3.86 -14.72
N ILE A 679 0.12 3.05 -15.27
CA ILE A 679 1.44 2.80 -14.68
C ILE A 679 2.61 3.43 -15.45
N LEU A 680 2.36 4.38 -16.32
CA LEU A 680 3.40 4.99 -17.18
C LEU A 680 4.52 5.68 -16.40
N HIS A 681 4.31 6.03 -15.12
CA HIS A 681 5.36 6.53 -14.23
C HIS A 681 6.55 5.56 -14.09
N VAL A 682 6.36 4.25 -14.33
CA VAL A 682 7.44 3.25 -14.32
C VAL A 682 8.47 3.53 -15.42
N GLY A 683 8.06 4.10 -16.55
CA GLY A 683 8.94 4.52 -17.64
C GLY A 683 9.62 5.89 -17.48
N GLN A 684 9.41 6.60 -16.37
CA GLN A 684 9.80 8.00 -16.17
C GLN A 684 11.32 8.25 -16.32
N TYR A 685 12.16 7.32 -15.85
CA TYR A 685 13.62 7.46 -15.89
C TYR A 685 14.22 6.42 -16.84
N SER A 686 14.31 6.79 -18.11
CA SER A 686 14.70 5.90 -19.20
C SER A 686 16.07 5.22 -19.00
N ASP A 687 17.11 5.95 -18.56
CA ASP A 687 18.43 5.38 -18.37
C ASP A 687 18.46 4.35 -17.23
N TYR A 688 17.76 4.64 -16.14
CA TYR A 688 17.58 3.67 -15.06
C TYR A 688 16.82 2.42 -15.55
N MET A 689 15.76 2.61 -16.31
CA MET A 689 14.95 1.50 -16.84
C MET A 689 15.72 0.62 -17.83
N LYS A 690 16.69 1.13 -18.56
CA LYS A 690 17.59 0.31 -19.37
C LYS A 690 18.38 -0.67 -18.50
N ASP A 691 18.94 -0.20 -17.38
CA ASP A 691 19.67 -1.05 -16.44
C ASP A 691 18.73 -2.02 -15.71
N TYR A 692 17.50 -1.58 -15.40
CA TYR A 692 16.46 -2.42 -14.81
C TYR A 692 16.08 -3.58 -15.73
N VAL A 693 15.84 -3.31 -17.02
CA VAL A 693 15.55 -4.32 -18.04
C VAL A 693 16.76 -5.26 -18.21
N ALA A 694 17.96 -4.69 -18.31
CA ALA A 694 19.19 -5.49 -18.40
C ALA A 694 19.37 -6.44 -17.21
N LEU A 695 19.05 -5.99 -15.99
CA LEU A 695 19.07 -6.82 -14.79
C LEU A 695 18.03 -7.95 -14.89
N GLY A 696 16.82 -7.67 -15.31
CA GLY A 696 15.76 -8.67 -15.49
C GLY A 696 16.08 -9.73 -16.52
N LEU A 697 16.74 -9.33 -17.62
CA LEU A 697 17.18 -10.23 -18.67
C LEU A 697 18.46 -11.02 -18.34
N SER A 698 19.19 -10.65 -17.29
CA SER A 698 20.49 -11.24 -16.95
C SER A 698 20.45 -12.73 -16.61
N GLU A 699 19.31 -13.26 -16.22
CA GLU A 699 19.10 -14.69 -15.97
C GLU A 699 18.77 -15.50 -17.23
N SER A 700 18.41 -14.82 -18.31
CA SER A 700 18.12 -15.48 -19.58
C SER A 700 19.41 -15.83 -20.33
N SER A 701 19.63 -17.11 -20.58
CA SER A 701 20.78 -17.56 -21.37
C SER A 701 20.78 -17.01 -22.81
N ASN A 702 19.61 -16.58 -23.29
CA ASN A 702 19.40 -16.04 -24.63
C ASN A 702 19.10 -14.53 -24.61
N LEU A 703 19.21 -13.87 -23.46
CA LEU A 703 18.79 -12.48 -23.24
C LEU A 703 17.34 -12.23 -23.69
N ARG A 704 16.47 -13.19 -23.42
CA ARG A 704 15.02 -13.08 -23.69
C ARG A 704 14.28 -12.52 -22.47
N PRO A 705 13.21 -11.76 -22.69
CA PRO A 705 12.54 -11.05 -21.60
C PRO A 705 12.08 -11.90 -20.43
N SER A 706 11.66 -13.14 -20.63
CA SER A 706 11.13 -13.93 -19.54
C SER A 706 12.17 -14.36 -18.49
N GLY A 707 13.41 -14.51 -18.84
CA GLY A 707 14.43 -15.09 -17.93
C GLY A 707 14.12 -16.52 -17.46
N LEU A 708 12.95 -17.06 -17.80
CA LEU A 708 12.47 -18.40 -17.48
C LEU A 708 12.52 -19.30 -18.70
N MET A 709 12.62 -20.61 -18.48
CA MET A 709 12.69 -21.59 -19.56
C MET A 709 11.40 -21.64 -20.40
N ASP A 710 10.27 -21.32 -19.82
CA ASP A 710 8.92 -21.47 -20.38
C ASP A 710 8.30 -20.17 -20.87
N ASP A 711 9.08 -19.12 -21.11
CA ASP A 711 8.60 -17.82 -21.60
C ASP A 711 7.57 -17.10 -20.69
N GLN A 712 7.45 -17.50 -19.41
CA GLN A 712 6.52 -16.88 -18.48
C GLN A 712 6.80 -15.38 -18.35
N TRP A 713 5.71 -14.59 -18.42
CA TRP A 713 5.76 -13.13 -18.36
C TRP A 713 6.57 -12.45 -19.47
N ARG A 714 6.79 -13.11 -20.58
CA ARG A 714 7.53 -12.54 -21.71
C ARG A 714 6.85 -11.29 -22.26
N ASP A 715 5.52 -11.30 -22.38
CA ASP A 715 4.68 -10.18 -22.81
C ASP A 715 4.86 -8.97 -21.88
N LEU A 716 4.79 -9.18 -20.57
CA LEU A 716 5.03 -8.14 -19.57
C LEU A 716 6.44 -7.51 -19.73
N TRP A 717 7.46 -8.33 -19.98
CA TRP A 717 8.82 -7.84 -20.20
C TRP A 717 8.97 -7.07 -21.51
N TRP A 718 8.32 -7.47 -22.57
CA TRP A 718 8.29 -6.67 -23.79
C TRP A 718 7.62 -5.31 -23.53
N ASN A 719 6.51 -5.28 -22.78
CA ASN A 719 5.82 -4.05 -22.43
C ASN A 719 6.67 -3.11 -21.56
N LEU A 720 7.38 -3.63 -20.56
CA LEU A 720 8.33 -2.86 -19.76
C LEU A 720 9.52 -2.36 -20.60
N TRP A 721 10.08 -3.22 -21.45
CA TRP A 721 11.19 -2.87 -22.32
C TRP A 721 10.79 -1.79 -23.34
N ALA A 722 9.58 -1.83 -23.88
CA ALA A 722 9.08 -0.83 -24.82
C ALA A 722 9.04 0.59 -24.24
N MET A 723 8.84 0.74 -22.93
CA MET A 723 8.87 2.06 -22.27
C MET A 723 10.24 2.74 -22.32
N THR A 724 11.33 1.99 -22.58
CA THR A 724 12.69 2.51 -22.61
C THR A 724 13.38 2.34 -23.96
N ASP A 725 13.16 1.22 -24.66
CA ASP A 725 13.69 0.93 -26.00
C ASP A 725 12.67 0.09 -26.79
N ALA A 726 11.66 0.79 -27.30
CA ALA A 726 10.54 0.17 -28.01
C ALA A 726 11.00 -0.55 -29.28
N ARG A 727 12.04 -0.05 -29.99
CA ARG A 727 12.55 -0.67 -31.21
C ARG A 727 13.15 -2.06 -30.93
N SER A 728 14.03 -2.16 -29.95
CA SER A 728 14.66 -3.44 -29.59
C SER A 728 13.63 -4.43 -29.05
N SER A 729 12.67 -3.97 -28.25
CA SER A 729 11.57 -4.80 -27.75
C SER A 729 10.69 -5.33 -28.89
N LEU A 730 10.33 -4.49 -29.85
CA LEU A 730 9.53 -4.89 -31.01
C LEU A 730 10.28 -5.87 -31.92
N GLU A 731 11.57 -5.68 -32.14
CA GLU A 731 12.41 -6.60 -32.91
C GLU A 731 12.48 -7.98 -32.25
N ASP A 732 12.69 -8.05 -30.93
CA ASP A 732 12.69 -9.32 -30.19
C ASP A 732 11.31 -10.00 -30.24
N TYR A 733 10.20 -9.22 -30.11
CA TYR A 733 8.84 -9.73 -30.26
C TYR A 733 8.59 -10.34 -31.64
N ILE A 734 9.00 -9.65 -32.71
CA ILE A 734 8.84 -10.14 -34.10
C ILE A 734 9.66 -11.41 -34.33
N ASP A 735 10.91 -11.44 -33.85
CA ASP A 735 11.78 -12.61 -33.95
C ASP A 735 11.25 -13.83 -33.19
N HIS A 736 10.64 -13.61 -32.05
CA HIS A 736 10.03 -14.67 -31.24
C HIS A 736 8.75 -15.23 -31.89
N GLY A 737 7.95 -14.36 -32.47
CA GLY A 737 6.64 -14.70 -33.04
C GLY A 737 5.52 -14.81 -31.97
N LEU A 738 4.33 -15.20 -32.42
CA LEU A 738 3.10 -15.13 -31.62
C LEU A 738 2.85 -16.36 -30.72
N ASN A 739 3.76 -17.32 -30.69
CA ASN A 739 3.60 -18.53 -29.89
C ASN A 739 4.24 -18.38 -28.52
N TYR A 740 3.57 -17.66 -27.62
CA TYR A 740 3.98 -17.47 -26.23
C TYR A 740 2.75 -17.48 -25.31
N ASP A 741 2.98 -17.81 -24.04
CA ASP A 741 1.96 -17.73 -23.00
C ASP A 741 1.85 -16.28 -22.49
N THR A 742 0.62 -15.79 -22.36
CA THR A 742 0.35 -14.45 -21.82
C THR A 742 0.30 -14.47 -20.30
N GLU A 743 0.72 -13.39 -19.68
CA GLU A 743 0.42 -13.13 -18.27
C GLU A 743 -1.10 -13.05 -18.07
N ALA A 744 -1.62 -13.39 -16.88
CA ALA A 744 -3.06 -13.53 -16.65
C ALA A 744 -3.87 -12.25 -16.91
N GLY A 745 -3.29 -11.08 -16.69
CA GLY A 745 -3.87 -9.76 -16.96
C GLY A 745 -3.60 -9.22 -18.36
N GLU A 746 -2.91 -9.98 -19.24
CA GLU A 746 -2.47 -9.54 -20.55
C GLU A 746 -3.19 -10.26 -21.70
N SER A 747 -3.14 -9.65 -22.88
CA SER A 747 -3.56 -10.29 -24.15
C SER A 747 -2.55 -10.03 -25.25
N LYS A 748 -2.45 -10.96 -26.21
CA LYS A 748 -1.57 -10.79 -27.38
C LYS A 748 -1.89 -9.52 -28.19
N ALA A 749 -3.15 -9.16 -28.27
CA ALA A 749 -3.58 -7.94 -28.95
C ALA A 749 -3.09 -6.68 -28.23
N HIS A 750 -3.14 -6.67 -26.89
CA HIS A 750 -2.62 -5.56 -26.09
C HIS A 750 -1.09 -5.43 -26.24
N THR A 751 -0.33 -6.51 -26.07
CA THR A 751 1.13 -6.49 -26.25
C THR A 751 1.51 -5.98 -27.65
N TYR A 752 0.87 -6.50 -28.70
CA TYR A 752 1.11 -6.05 -30.09
C TYR A 752 0.85 -4.55 -30.23
N HIS A 753 -0.30 -4.09 -29.76
CA HIS A 753 -0.69 -2.68 -29.82
C HIS A 753 0.27 -1.78 -29.04
N TRP A 754 0.65 -2.17 -27.83
CA TRP A 754 1.56 -1.45 -26.94
C TRP A 754 2.93 -1.24 -27.57
N LEU A 755 3.56 -2.30 -28.08
CA LEU A 755 4.89 -2.26 -28.68
C LEU A 755 4.93 -1.34 -29.90
N HIS A 756 3.97 -1.48 -30.79
CA HIS A 756 3.89 -0.66 -31.99
C HIS A 756 3.58 0.80 -31.69
N THR A 757 2.77 1.07 -30.67
CA THR A 757 2.45 2.44 -30.26
C THR A 757 3.69 3.12 -29.66
N PHE A 758 4.40 2.45 -28.75
CA PHE A 758 5.64 2.98 -28.19
C PHE A 758 6.76 3.15 -29.25
N ASP A 759 6.85 2.25 -30.23
CA ASP A 759 7.81 2.44 -31.33
C ASP A 759 7.55 3.73 -32.12
N GLN A 760 6.33 4.23 -32.17
CA GLN A 760 6.00 5.50 -32.81
C GLN A 760 6.11 6.72 -31.89
N LEU A 761 5.63 6.61 -30.64
CA LEU A 761 5.65 7.71 -29.69
C LEU A 761 7.06 7.95 -29.11
N GLY A 762 7.84 6.91 -28.92
CA GLY A 762 9.10 6.97 -28.21
C GLY A 762 8.89 6.88 -26.69
N GLN A 763 9.76 7.55 -25.94
CA GLN A 763 9.79 7.48 -24.48
C GLN A 763 8.93 8.56 -23.86
N LEU A 764 8.35 8.27 -22.70
CA LEU A 764 7.63 9.25 -21.90
C LEU A 764 8.59 10.40 -21.51
N LYS A 765 8.18 11.61 -21.84
CA LYS A 765 8.93 12.83 -21.50
C LYS A 765 8.38 13.39 -20.21
N VAL A 766 8.90 12.95 -19.10
CA VAL A 766 8.59 13.50 -17.78
C VAL A 766 9.77 14.36 -17.35
N SER A 767 9.55 15.66 -17.32
CA SER A 767 10.47 16.58 -16.65
C SER A 767 9.64 17.56 -15.82
N ASN A 768 10.20 18.08 -14.75
CA ASN A 768 9.60 19.20 -14.02
C ASN A 768 9.37 20.45 -14.91
N GLU A 769 9.87 20.41 -16.12
CA GLU A 769 9.82 21.48 -17.11
C GLU A 769 8.74 21.29 -18.18
N LEU A 770 8.15 20.07 -18.30
CA LEU A 770 7.14 19.77 -19.31
C LEU A 770 5.93 19.07 -18.68
N THR A 771 5.05 19.89 -18.10
CA THR A 771 3.79 19.50 -17.48
C THR A 771 2.61 19.98 -18.33
N SER A 772 1.41 19.51 -18.04
CA SER A 772 0.16 19.96 -18.62
C SER A 772 -0.82 20.42 -17.53
N ASP A 773 -1.84 21.16 -17.93
CA ASP A 773 -2.96 21.57 -17.07
C ASP A 773 -4.13 20.55 -17.08
N TYR A 774 -3.91 19.37 -17.65
CA TYR A 774 -4.94 18.33 -17.74
C TYR A 774 -4.39 16.94 -17.37
N PRO A 775 -5.07 16.20 -16.46
CA PRO A 775 -4.56 14.93 -15.95
C PRO A 775 -4.38 13.81 -16.99
N SER A 776 -5.16 13.85 -18.08
CA SER A 776 -5.07 12.90 -19.18
C SER A 776 -4.39 13.51 -20.42
N ALA A 777 -3.23 14.11 -20.18
CA ALA A 777 -2.36 14.69 -21.22
C ALA A 777 -0.90 14.34 -20.91
N LEU A 778 -0.23 13.70 -21.88
CA LEU A 778 1.14 13.20 -21.76
C LEU A 778 1.97 13.65 -22.94
N VAL A 779 3.28 13.72 -22.75
CA VAL A 779 4.24 14.02 -23.82
C VAL A 779 5.23 12.90 -23.95
N PHE A 780 5.48 12.49 -25.19
CA PHE A 780 6.48 11.49 -25.53
C PHE A 780 7.56 12.12 -26.42
N GLU A 781 8.76 11.56 -26.40
CA GLU A 781 9.89 12.01 -27.21
C GLU A 781 10.50 10.86 -27.99
N LYS A 782 10.61 11.02 -29.30
CA LYS A 782 11.35 10.13 -30.17
C LYS A 782 12.33 10.93 -31.03
N GLU A 783 13.63 10.63 -30.93
CA GLU A 783 14.69 11.29 -31.71
C GLU A 783 14.66 12.82 -31.66
N GLY A 784 14.29 13.37 -30.48
CA GLY A 784 14.21 14.81 -30.26
C GLY A 784 12.90 15.45 -30.73
N VAL A 785 11.95 14.69 -31.24
CA VAL A 785 10.63 15.18 -31.64
C VAL A 785 9.62 14.88 -30.55
N LEU A 786 8.91 15.90 -30.07
CA LEU A 786 7.87 15.75 -29.06
C LEU A 786 6.54 15.36 -29.71
N THR A 787 5.84 14.44 -29.08
CA THR A 787 4.47 14.04 -29.42
C THR A 787 3.57 14.20 -28.20
N TYR A 788 2.56 15.04 -28.36
CA TYR A 788 1.57 15.35 -27.31
C TYR A 788 0.37 14.43 -27.50
N VAL A 789 -0.02 13.72 -26.46
CA VAL A 789 -1.13 12.77 -26.43
C VAL A 789 -2.13 13.22 -25.39
N ILE A 790 -3.36 13.51 -25.79
CA ILE A 790 -4.43 13.98 -24.90
C ILE A 790 -5.65 13.13 -25.17
N TYR A 791 -6.26 12.58 -24.09
CA TYR A 791 -7.61 12.01 -24.18
C TYR A 791 -8.61 12.96 -23.52
N ASN A 792 -9.52 13.52 -24.30
CA ASN A 792 -10.55 14.41 -23.79
C ASN A 792 -11.82 13.62 -23.44
N PHE A 793 -12.15 13.52 -22.16
CA PHE A 793 -13.36 12.86 -21.68
C PHE A 793 -14.62 13.72 -21.81
N SER A 794 -14.47 15.01 -22.13
CA SER A 794 -15.61 15.91 -22.31
C SER A 794 -16.29 15.74 -23.68
N SER A 795 -17.59 15.97 -23.73
CA SER A 795 -18.37 16.07 -24.97
C SER A 795 -18.13 17.38 -25.75
N GLN A 796 -17.28 18.28 -25.23
CA GLN A 796 -16.89 19.54 -25.86
C GLN A 796 -15.38 19.57 -26.15
N PRO A 797 -14.92 20.34 -27.14
CA PRO A 797 -13.50 20.57 -27.34
C PRO A 797 -12.85 21.14 -26.08
N LEU A 798 -11.67 20.64 -25.72
CA LEU A 798 -10.91 21.06 -24.56
C LEU A 798 -9.57 21.67 -24.97
N SER A 799 -9.28 22.87 -24.45
CA SER A 799 -7.97 23.49 -24.64
C SER A 799 -7.04 23.04 -23.53
N VAL A 800 -5.94 22.39 -23.88
CA VAL A 800 -4.92 21.91 -22.94
C VAL A 800 -3.62 22.67 -23.15
N SER A 801 -3.07 23.22 -22.09
CA SER A 801 -1.83 24.01 -22.08
C SER A 801 -0.68 23.19 -21.48
N PHE A 802 0.48 23.30 -22.11
CA PHE A 802 1.72 22.69 -21.64
C PHE A 802 2.71 23.76 -21.18
N SER A 803 3.55 23.46 -20.22
CA SER A 803 4.46 24.40 -19.57
C SER A 803 5.51 25.00 -20.53
N ASN A 804 5.76 24.38 -21.70
CA ASN A 804 6.59 24.95 -22.77
C ASN A 804 5.87 25.98 -23.64
N GLY A 805 4.61 26.32 -23.31
CA GLY A 805 3.79 27.27 -24.03
C GLY A 805 2.97 26.69 -25.17
N LYS A 806 3.05 25.38 -25.43
CA LYS A 806 2.19 24.71 -26.42
C LYS A 806 0.76 24.66 -25.88
N ILE A 807 -0.22 24.97 -26.77
CA ILE A 807 -1.65 24.86 -26.48
C ILE A 807 -2.28 24.01 -27.60
N ILE A 808 -2.99 22.96 -27.20
CA ILE A 808 -3.63 22.00 -28.10
C ILE A 808 -5.13 21.97 -27.82
N THR A 809 -5.96 22.03 -28.85
CA THR A 809 -7.40 21.81 -28.72
C THR A 809 -7.72 20.35 -28.94
N ALA A 810 -8.04 19.65 -27.86
CA ALA A 810 -8.38 18.23 -27.89
C ALA A 810 -9.84 18.02 -28.34
N SER A 811 -10.05 17.08 -29.27
CA SER A 811 -11.36 16.71 -29.78
C SER A 811 -12.20 15.98 -28.70
N PRO A 812 -13.53 16.15 -28.71
CA PRO A 812 -14.41 15.52 -27.72
C PRO A 812 -14.36 13.98 -27.71
N ASN A 813 -14.42 13.36 -26.55
CA ASN A 813 -14.51 11.92 -26.34
C ASN A 813 -13.51 11.09 -27.19
N SER A 814 -12.29 11.61 -27.38
CA SER A 814 -11.31 10.98 -28.25
C SER A 814 -9.88 11.40 -27.94
N PHE A 815 -8.94 10.68 -28.56
CA PHE A 815 -7.54 11.10 -28.59
C PHE A 815 -7.30 12.27 -29.55
N THR A 816 -6.43 13.17 -29.12
CA THR A 816 -5.71 14.11 -29.96
C THR A 816 -4.23 13.84 -29.83
N VAL A 817 -3.58 13.52 -30.95
CA VAL A 817 -2.13 13.25 -31.02
C VAL A 817 -1.51 14.28 -31.94
N GLU A 818 -0.59 15.10 -31.44
CA GLU A 818 0.06 16.16 -32.21
C GLU A 818 1.57 16.08 -32.06
N LYS A 819 2.31 16.13 -33.15
CA LYS A 819 3.79 16.17 -33.19
C LYS A 819 4.29 17.59 -33.41
N ASP A 820 5.44 17.96 -32.81
CA ASP A 820 6.15 19.22 -33.11
C ASP A 820 6.70 19.26 -34.55
#